data_a5f7f94ddb41fffd47b162c16cdc9bef
#
_entry.id   a5f7f94ddb41fffd47b162c16cdc9bef
#
_cell.length_a   1.000
_cell.length_b   1.000
_cell.length_c   1.000
_cell.angle_alpha   90.00
_cell.angle_beta   90.00
_cell.angle_gamma   90.00
#
_symmetry.space_group_name_H-M   'P 1'
#
loop_
_entity.id
_entity.type
_entity.pdbx_description
1 polymer ?
#
loop_
_entity_poly.entity_id
_entity_poly.type
_entity_poly.pdbx_seq_one_letter_code
_entity_poly.pdbx_strand_id
1 'polypeptide(L)'
;MGIFTRFLLIDCPEEIHCEADGTQPAFDVNFTADGEIPFPQVILHAHGKQILLNGDAIRSSQDKDYVAAVPAGTLQGERVSVQVEGCRQADLTHARGEDWVKEHRELRLIRPPQPRAEIRPAVSGGAEVKLYFGIHKHMHQPYYNTTDRNFWDGEKDGIFGSRGGNYTDFIPTAVRQYMEGALPHAGLSTSWSGSLIEQLDRCGAEGLCGGRFAGWNAALRQLAAAKTQLDNPRIAFSAFGFFHPLMPLIPAQDIVRQIASHRDLIKQTFGIEASRVLFPPETAFHVRMIPALVEAGVTALIYDSIHRFRACRDYPYAGINEGMLPPNAAEQANPPVDDWLQLTNIWAGSKISPRLLRPEYVGYEDPDGTLHKIIAVPAERYIGNEDARGGFGALQYPDVLGQVYDRIVSTGSFDPAHPPFFVLHSDGDNHGGGADSYYGHNTARLVEWLQQDTRFELTTVEDYLQRFPPDLTQVSHIEPGSWAGADNGDPQFMKWFSRYDRPYSPDLNSWAVLTAFQNAVHTLEASAPDHPDLPAAIRLLLTAETSCYWYWTGQHGWDQQVTNAANLGLGLLKPALDTLVATGHDRQGPTIFPPWVTPENPGGQRWGQGCLRDAPRQGVAHAFVADVCGLSRVELVLRTATGEQRLTMHNHGPYPCETGAAVTADYFTADLPIGAGDVRYFIEAQDRRGNVSRGALERIFLA
;
A
#
# COMPACT_ATOMS: atom_id res chain seq x y z
N MET A 1 50.98 -15.47 -24.82
CA MET A 1 49.56 -15.79 -24.45
C MET A 1 49.28 -15.06 -23.16
N GLY A 2 48.21 -14.24 -23.11
CA GLY A 2 47.82 -13.54 -21.88
C GLY A 2 47.22 -14.54 -20.90
N ILE A 3 47.53 -14.38 -19.62
CA ILE A 3 46.95 -15.19 -18.56
C ILE A 3 45.44 -14.80 -18.42
N PHE A 4 44.54 -15.76 -18.41
CA PHE A 4 43.10 -15.53 -18.16
C PHE A 4 42.88 -14.92 -16.79
N THR A 5 42.20 -13.78 -16.74
CA THR A 5 41.87 -13.12 -15.48
C THR A 5 40.37 -12.85 -15.31
N ARG A 6 39.62 -12.65 -16.41
CA ARG A 6 38.19 -12.37 -16.38
C ARG A 6 37.50 -12.72 -17.71
N PHE A 7 36.20 -12.90 -17.65
CA PHE A 7 35.34 -12.89 -18.82
C PHE A 7 35.11 -11.45 -19.29
N LEU A 8 35.16 -11.24 -20.61
CA LEU A 8 34.91 -9.95 -21.25
C LEU A 8 33.47 -9.82 -21.69
N LEU A 9 32.88 -10.93 -22.17
CA LEU A 9 31.51 -11.03 -22.64
C LEU A 9 30.97 -12.41 -22.27
N ILE A 10 29.72 -12.47 -21.87
CA ILE A 10 28.92 -13.69 -21.78
C ILE A 10 27.62 -13.40 -22.50
N ASP A 11 27.40 -14.02 -23.62
CA ASP A 11 26.18 -13.96 -24.42
C ASP A 11 25.41 -15.27 -24.21
N CYS A 12 24.36 -15.19 -23.45
CA CYS A 12 23.44 -16.26 -23.15
C CYS A 12 22.03 -15.74 -23.40
N PRO A 13 21.16 -16.46 -24.10
CA PRO A 13 19.77 -16.06 -24.29
C PRO A 13 19.11 -15.78 -22.94
N GLU A 14 18.39 -14.67 -22.81
CA GLU A 14 17.58 -14.41 -21.61
C GLU A 14 16.31 -15.27 -21.59
N GLU A 15 15.77 -15.57 -22.78
CA GLU A 15 14.59 -16.39 -22.96
C GLU A 15 14.76 -17.38 -24.13
N ILE A 16 14.25 -18.60 -23.95
CA ILE A 16 14.17 -19.63 -24.98
C ILE A 16 12.73 -20.13 -25.08
N HIS A 17 12.12 -19.94 -26.25
CA HIS A 17 10.82 -20.49 -26.58
C HIS A 17 10.92 -21.98 -26.86
N CYS A 18 10.26 -22.80 -26.07
CA CYS A 18 10.19 -24.24 -26.28
C CYS A 18 9.30 -24.59 -27.48
N GLU A 19 9.58 -25.73 -28.11
CA GLU A 19 8.78 -26.29 -29.19
C GLU A 19 7.35 -26.60 -28.72
N ALA A 20 6.44 -26.87 -29.67
CA ALA A 20 5.03 -27.12 -29.37
C ALA A 20 4.79 -28.31 -28.42
N ASP A 21 5.69 -29.28 -28.37
CA ASP A 21 5.67 -30.41 -27.43
C ASP A 21 6.30 -30.08 -26.06
N GLY A 22 6.71 -28.82 -25.85
CA GLY A 22 7.38 -28.36 -24.64
C GLY A 22 8.88 -28.64 -24.57
N THR A 23 9.47 -29.21 -25.64
CA THR A 23 10.90 -29.48 -25.71
C THR A 23 11.69 -28.18 -25.90
N GLN A 24 12.72 -27.97 -25.09
CA GLN A 24 13.64 -26.85 -25.26
C GLN A 24 14.49 -27.08 -26.51
N PRO A 25 14.58 -26.12 -27.46
CA PRO A 25 15.47 -26.22 -28.63
C PRO A 25 16.94 -26.18 -28.21
N ALA A 26 17.84 -26.63 -29.09
CA ALA A 26 19.27 -26.45 -28.87
C ALA A 26 19.63 -24.98 -28.93
N PHE A 27 20.59 -24.56 -28.10
CA PHE A 27 21.11 -23.19 -28.08
C PHE A 27 22.57 -23.16 -27.66
N ASP A 28 23.23 -22.04 -27.86
CA ASP A 28 24.60 -21.84 -27.50
C ASP A 28 24.74 -20.84 -26.35
N VAL A 29 25.71 -21.05 -25.48
CA VAL A 29 26.22 -20.07 -24.52
C VAL A 29 27.58 -19.63 -25.01
N ASN A 30 27.70 -18.38 -25.44
CA ASN A 30 28.93 -17.81 -25.97
C ASN A 30 29.63 -16.98 -24.88
N PHE A 31 30.94 -17.08 -24.77
CA PHE A 31 31.69 -16.25 -23.84
C PHE A 31 33.09 -15.95 -24.37
N THR A 32 33.57 -14.73 -24.14
CA THR A 32 34.88 -14.23 -24.53
C THR A 32 35.68 -13.96 -23.25
N ALA A 33 36.96 -14.28 -23.27
CA ALA A 33 37.90 -14.08 -22.18
C ALA A 33 39.05 -13.11 -22.55
N ASP A 34 39.68 -12.51 -21.55
CA ASP A 34 40.86 -11.67 -21.72
C ASP A 34 42.15 -12.48 -21.96
N GLY A 35 42.09 -13.78 -21.72
CA GLY A 35 43.18 -14.75 -21.95
C GLY A 35 42.64 -16.10 -22.35
N GLU A 36 43.52 -17.03 -22.76
CA GLU A 36 43.15 -18.42 -23.00
C GLU A 36 42.75 -19.10 -21.67
N ILE A 37 41.59 -19.75 -21.66
CA ILE A 37 41.10 -20.47 -20.47
C ILE A 37 41.57 -21.93 -20.57
N PRO A 38 42.45 -22.37 -19.68
CA PRO A 38 42.92 -23.77 -19.69
C PRO A 38 41.81 -24.80 -19.54
N PHE A 39 40.82 -24.50 -18.66
CA PHE A 39 39.65 -25.37 -18.41
C PHE A 39 38.40 -24.52 -18.38
N PRO A 40 37.75 -24.28 -19.54
CA PRO A 40 36.44 -23.64 -19.58
C PRO A 40 35.33 -24.66 -19.22
N GLN A 41 34.33 -24.20 -18.49
CA GLN A 41 33.12 -24.99 -18.24
C GLN A 41 31.88 -24.11 -18.11
N VAL A 42 30.74 -24.69 -18.48
CA VAL A 42 29.41 -24.09 -18.28
C VAL A 42 28.58 -25.04 -17.45
N ILE A 43 28.02 -24.54 -16.37
CA ILE A 43 27.18 -25.29 -15.44
C ILE A 43 25.78 -24.74 -15.52
N LEU A 44 24.82 -25.58 -15.86
CA LEU A 44 23.40 -25.23 -15.93
C LEU A 44 22.68 -25.83 -14.74
N HIS A 45 22.04 -25.04 -13.92
CA HIS A 45 21.19 -25.49 -12.83
C HIS A 45 19.73 -25.33 -13.23
N ALA A 46 19.02 -26.45 -13.41
CA ALA A 46 17.63 -26.50 -13.82
C ALA A 46 16.86 -27.50 -12.99
N HIS A 47 15.78 -27.10 -12.34
CA HIS A 47 14.86 -27.98 -11.62
C HIS A 47 15.55 -28.98 -10.65
N GLY A 48 16.53 -28.48 -9.87
CA GLY A 48 17.31 -29.28 -8.90
C GLY A 48 18.37 -30.19 -9.51
N LYS A 49 18.56 -30.18 -10.83
CA LYS A 49 19.61 -30.90 -11.55
C LYS A 49 20.73 -29.96 -11.97
N GLN A 50 21.92 -30.47 -11.96
CA GLN A 50 23.11 -29.79 -12.47
C GLN A 50 23.58 -30.49 -13.75
N ILE A 51 23.81 -29.69 -14.80
CA ILE A 51 24.36 -30.16 -16.07
C ILE A 51 25.69 -29.45 -16.28
N LEU A 52 26.76 -30.21 -16.42
CA LEU A 52 28.12 -29.71 -16.65
C LEU A 52 28.48 -29.88 -18.12
N LEU A 53 28.80 -28.79 -18.78
CA LEU A 53 29.41 -28.77 -20.12
C LEU A 53 30.87 -28.39 -19.99
N ASN A 54 31.76 -29.26 -20.43
CA ASN A 54 33.22 -29.07 -20.44
C ASN A 54 33.87 -29.89 -21.55
N GLY A 55 35.18 -29.73 -21.72
CA GLY A 55 35.94 -30.47 -22.72
C GLY A 55 35.36 -30.33 -24.12
N ASP A 56 35.00 -31.44 -24.78
CA ASP A 56 34.52 -31.46 -26.18
C ASP A 56 33.16 -30.74 -26.36
N ALA A 57 32.42 -30.49 -25.27
CA ALA A 57 31.18 -29.73 -25.31
C ALA A 57 31.39 -28.21 -25.44
N ILE A 58 32.65 -27.74 -25.29
CA ILE A 58 33.01 -26.34 -25.45
C ILE A 58 34.04 -26.20 -26.57
N ARG A 59 33.64 -25.51 -27.65
CA ARG A 59 34.53 -25.17 -28.74
C ARG A 59 35.20 -23.82 -28.48
N SER A 60 36.49 -23.70 -28.78
CA SER A 60 37.21 -22.45 -28.68
C SER A 60 37.71 -22.00 -30.06
N SER A 61 37.71 -20.70 -30.30
CA SER A 61 38.34 -20.07 -31.47
C SER A 61 39.71 -19.49 -31.10
N GLN A 62 40.49 -19.15 -32.12
CA GLN A 62 41.81 -18.52 -31.93
C GLN A 62 41.75 -17.14 -31.23
N ASP A 63 40.59 -16.52 -31.19
CA ASP A 63 40.33 -15.19 -30.64
C ASP A 63 39.84 -15.24 -29.16
N LYS A 64 40.02 -16.37 -28.48
CA LYS A 64 39.62 -16.56 -27.08
C LYS A 64 38.10 -16.50 -26.87
N ASP A 65 37.35 -16.81 -27.89
CA ASP A 65 35.91 -16.99 -27.86
C ASP A 65 35.60 -18.48 -27.68
N TYR A 66 34.63 -18.73 -26.83
CA TYR A 66 34.20 -20.05 -26.44
C TYR A 66 32.70 -20.21 -26.69
N VAL A 67 32.30 -21.37 -27.16
CA VAL A 67 30.91 -21.72 -27.45
C VAL A 67 30.58 -23.04 -26.74
N ALA A 68 29.69 -23.00 -25.79
CA ALA A 68 29.11 -24.19 -25.14
C ALA A 68 27.75 -24.51 -25.77
N ALA A 69 27.64 -25.62 -26.49
CA ALA A 69 26.41 -26.03 -27.14
C ALA A 69 25.52 -26.81 -26.14
N VAL A 70 24.32 -26.31 -25.88
CA VAL A 70 23.31 -26.97 -25.03
C VAL A 70 22.35 -27.76 -25.92
N PRO A 71 22.33 -29.11 -25.84
CA PRO A 71 21.45 -29.91 -26.69
C PRO A 71 19.97 -29.68 -26.40
N ALA A 72 19.15 -29.92 -27.41
CA ALA A 72 17.70 -29.86 -27.27
C ALA A 72 17.19 -30.87 -26.20
N GLY A 73 16.15 -30.49 -25.45
CA GLY A 73 15.51 -31.35 -24.44
C GLY A 73 16.33 -31.60 -23.17
N THR A 74 17.50 -30.94 -23.03
CA THR A 74 18.41 -31.11 -21.90
C THR A 74 17.85 -30.49 -20.60
N LEU A 75 17.14 -29.38 -20.73
CA LEU A 75 16.68 -28.55 -19.62
C LEU A 75 15.21 -28.79 -19.30
N GLN A 76 14.90 -28.79 -18.02
CA GLN A 76 13.54 -28.89 -17.49
C GLN A 76 13.27 -27.70 -16.54
N GLY A 77 11.99 -27.41 -16.28
CA GLY A 77 11.58 -26.27 -15.46
C GLY A 77 11.42 -25.00 -16.30
N GLU A 78 11.24 -23.88 -15.64
CA GLU A 78 11.01 -22.57 -16.28
C GLU A 78 12.21 -21.65 -16.15
N ARG A 79 13.07 -21.89 -15.18
CA ARG A 79 14.28 -21.11 -14.92
C ARG A 79 15.51 -21.97 -14.91
N VAL A 80 16.56 -21.44 -15.46
CA VAL A 80 17.86 -22.07 -15.51
C VAL A 80 18.92 -21.04 -15.08
N SER A 81 19.66 -21.34 -14.04
CA SER A 81 20.87 -20.57 -13.71
C SER A 81 22.02 -21.08 -14.55
N VAL A 82 22.64 -20.21 -15.31
CA VAL A 82 23.80 -20.48 -16.17
C VAL A 82 25.04 -19.92 -15.48
N GLN A 83 25.97 -20.78 -15.10
CA GLN A 83 27.23 -20.40 -14.52
C GLN A 83 28.37 -20.70 -15.51
N VAL A 84 29.10 -19.68 -15.93
CA VAL A 84 30.29 -19.84 -16.77
C VAL A 84 31.52 -19.76 -15.84
N GLU A 85 32.37 -20.77 -15.93
CA GLU A 85 33.57 -20.85 -15.11
C GLU A 85 34.82 -21.08 -15.97
N GLY A 86 35.94 -20.50 -15.53
CA GLY A 86 37.22 -20.72 -16.11
C GLY A 86 38.31 -20.88 -15.03
N CYS A 87 39.12 -21.93 -15.12
CA CYS A 87 40.27 -22.11 -14.24
C CYS A 87 41.51 -21.41 -14.81
N ARG A 88 42.22 -20.69 -13.97
CA ARG A 88 43.49 -20.02 -14.33
C ARG A 88 44.70 -20.99 -14.39
N GLN A 89 44.57 -22.13 -13.74
CA GLN A 89 45.59 -23.14 -13.66
C GLN A 89 45.52 -24.14 -14.81
N ALA A 90 46.67 -24.45 -15.41
CA ALA A 90 46.72 -25.49 -16.43
C ALA A 90 46.70 -26.93 -15.85
N ASP A 91 46.84 -27.06 -14.54
CA ASP A 91 46.82 -28.35 -13.85
C ASP A 91 45.74 -28.31 -12.76
N LEU A 92 44.66 -29.02 -12.97
CA LEU A 92 43.53 -29.07 -12.02
C LEU A 92 43.84 -29.75 -10.71
N THR A 93 44.90 -30.59 -10.64
CA THR A 93 45.30 -31.29 -9.40
C THR A 93 45.81 -30.35 -8.32
N HIS A 94 46.22 -29.14 -8.73
CA HIS A 94 46.70 -28.09 -7.84
C HIS A 94 45.80 -26.87 -7.78
N ALA A 95 44.70 -26.84 -8.55
CA ALA A 95 43.79 -25.71 -8.59
C ALA A 95 43.01 -25.58 -7.26
N ARG A 96 42.95 -24.34 -6.74
CA ARG A 96 42.16 -23.97 -5.56
C ARG A 96 40.93 -23.18 -5.97
N GLY A 97 40.00 -22.95 -5.05
CA GLY A 97 38.79 -22.19 -5.29
C GLY A 97 39.04 -20.77 -5.85
N GLU A 98 40.13 -20.13 -5.42
CA GLU A 98 40.59 -18.80 -5.87
C GLU A 98 41.12 -18.77 -7.32
N ASP A 99 41.46 -19.94 -7.86
CA ASP A 99 41.90 -20.06 -9.27
C ASP A 99 40.73 -20.07 -10.26
N TRP A 100 39.51 -20.18 -9.77
CA TRP A 100 38.31 -20.21 -10.61
C TRP A 100 37.67 -18.83 -10.71
N VAL A 101 37.48 -18.35 -11.91
CA VAL A 101 36.67 -17.16 -12.22
C VAL A 101 35.27 -17.63 -12.62
N LYS A 102 34.25 -17.04 -12.00
CA LYS A 102 32.87 -17.47 -12.16
C LYS A 102 31.99 -16.27 -12.48
N GLU A 103 31.07 -16.46 -13.41
CA GLU A 103 30.04 -15.50 -13.76
C GLU A 103 28.68 -16.21 -13.90
N HIS A 104 27.61 -15.53 -13.57
CA HIS A 104 26.26 -16.09 -13.57
C HIS A 104 25.34 -15.32 -14.51
N ARG A 105 24.43 -16.06 -15.16
CA ARG A 105 23.31 -15.53 -15.94
C ARG A 105 22.06 -16.34 -15.61
N GLU A 106 20.91 -15.72 -15.79
CA GLU A 106 19.61 -16.40 -15.68
C GLU A 106 18.99 -16.52 -17.05
N LEU A 107 18.41 -17.67 -17.33
CA LEU A 107 17.70 -18.02 -18.56
C LEU A 107 16.30 -18.49 -18.24
N ARG A 108 15.32 -18.06 -19.02
CA ARG A 108 13.94 -18.53 -18.91
C ARG A 108 13.57 -19.45 -20.07
N LEU A 109 12.93 -20.59 -19.77
CA LEU A 109 12.32 -21.47 -20.75
C LEU A 109 10.84 -21.15 -20.87
N ILE A 110 10.45 -20.59 -22.01
CA ILE A 110 9.06 -20.26 -22.33
C ILE A 110 8.44 -21.50 -22.98
N ARG A 111 7.62 -22.23 -22.24
CA ARG A 111 6.91 -23.39 -22.74
C ARG A 111 5.58 -23.00 -23.33
N PRO A 112 5.15 -23.57 -24.46
CA PRO A 112 3.80 -23.38 -24.97
C PRO A 112 2.80 -23.91 -23.93
N PRO A 113 1.65 -23.24 -23.76
CA PRO A 113 0.62 -23.74 -22.87
C PRO A 113 0.18 -25.13 -23.33
N GLN A 114 0.33 -26.11 -22.44
CA GLN A 114 -0.25 -27.43 -22.69
C GLN A 114 -1.77 -27.29 -22.71
N PRO A 115 -2.51 -27.84 -23.67
CA PRO A 115 -3.96 -27.86 -23.62
C PRO A 115 -4.39 -28.62 -22.35
N ARG A 116 -4.71 -27.86 -21.31
CA ARG A 116 -5.25 -28.42 -20.06
C ARG A 116 -6.73 -28.67 -20.25
N ALA A 117 -7.22 -29.78 -19.72
CA ALA A 117 -8.65 -30.02 -19.59
C ALA A 117 -9.25 -28.86 -18.78
N GLU A 118 -10.43 -28.37 -19.19
CA GLU A 118 -11.18 -27.34 -18.46
C GLU A 118 -11.35 -27.79 -17.00
N ILE A 119 -10.88 -26.97 -16.07
CA ILE A 119 -11.00 -27.24 -14.65
C ILE A 119 -12.32 -26.67 -14.17
N ARG A 120 -13.24 -27.55 -13.78
CA ARG A 120 -14.59 -27.17 -13.35
C ARG A 120 -14.66 -26.91 -11.85
N PRO A 121 -15.50 -25.97 -11.41
CA PRO A 121 -15.75 -25.73 -10.00
C PRO A 121 -16.32 -26.94 -9.26
N ALA A 122 -15.99 -27.05 -7.97
CA ALA A 122 -16.71 -27.93 -7.07
C ALA A 122 -18.16 -27.41 -6.87
N VAL A 123 -19.07 -28.30 -6.47
CA VAL A 123 -20.47 -27.95 -6.18
C VAL A 123 -20.70 -28.02 -4.67
N SER A 124 -21.25 -26.95 -4.10
CA SER A 124 -21.62 -26.86 -2.69
C SER A 124 -23.04 -26.30 -2.57
N GLY A 125 -23.91 -27.01 -1.87
CA GLY A 125 -25.31 -26.61 -1.71
C GLY A 125 -26.11 -26.45 -3.03
N GLY A 126 -25.66 -27.14 -4.11
CA GLY A 126 -26.29 -27.04 -5.44
C GLY A 126 -25.77 -25.89 -6.32
N ALA A 127 -24.87 -25.05 -5.80
CA ALA A 127 -24.19 -23.98 -6.56
C ALA A 127 -22.74 -24.33 -6.82
N GLU A 128 -22.19 -23.88 -7.95
CA GLU A 128 -20.77 -24.00 -8.23
C GLU A 128 -19.97 -23.05 -7.32
N VAL A 129 -18.95 -23.59 -6.66
CA VAL A 129 -18.02 -22.79 -5.84
C VAL A 129 -17.13 -21.99 -6.78
N LYS A 130 -17.17 -20.68 -6.67
CA LYS A 130 -16.37 -19.77 -7.50
C LYS A 130 -15.71 -18.71 -6.63
N LEU A 131 -14.47 -18.41 -6.92
CA LEU A 131 -13.69 -17.36 -6.28
C LEU A 131 -13.53 -16.20 -7.24
N TYR A 132 -13.85 -15.01 -6.77
CA TYR A 132 -13.70 -13.76 -7.51
C TYR A 132 -12.54 -12.96 -6.96
N PHE A 133 -11.83 -12.27 -7.82
CA PHE A 133 -10.75 -11.36 -7.40
C PHE A 133 -10.67 -10.13 -8.29
N GLY A 134 -10.23 -9.04 -7.71
CA GLY A 134 -9.91 -7.79 -8.40
C GLY A 134 -8.41 -7.54 -8.39
N ILE A 135 -7.96 -6.61 -9.24
CA ILE A 135 -6.58 -6.14 -9.27
C ILE A 135 -6.59 -4.63 -9.02
N HIS A 136 -5.71 -4.17 -8.12
CA HIS A 136 -5.48 -2.75 -7.88
C HIS A 136 -3.99 -2.42 -8.03
N LYS A 137 -3.71 -1.36 -8.80
CA LYS A 137 -2.36 -0.84 -8.98
C LYS A 137 -2.25 0.56 -8.39
N HIS A 138 -1.42 0.69 -7.37
CA HIS A 138 -1.18 1.95 -6.69
C HIS A 138 -0.13 2.76 -7.45
N MET A 139 -0.52 3.96 -7.93
CA MET A 139 0.31 4.86 -8.72
C MET A 139 0.57 6.13 -7.91
N HIS A 140 1.73 6.20 -7.31
CA HIS A 140 2.11 7.33 -6.47
C HIS A 140 3.62 7.52 -6.43
N GLN A 141 4.03 8.78 -6.43
CA GLN A 141 5.37 9.21 -6.07
C GLN A 141 5.29 10.35 -5.07
N PRO A 142 6.24 10.44 -4.15
CA PRO A 142 6.36 11.60 -3.26
C PRO A 142 6.27 12.91 -4.03
N TYR A 143 5.72 13.94 -3.38
CA TYR A 143 5.61 15.25 -4.01
C TYR A 143 6.97 15.95 -3.97
N TYR A 144 7.78 15.75 -5.01
CA TYR A 144 9.10 16.37 -5.14
C TYR A 144 9.04 17.87 -5.47
N ASN A 145 7.91 18.34 -5.98
CA ASN A 145 7.67 19.77 -6.23
C ASN A 145 7.20 20.49 -4.95
N THR A 146 7.92 20.30 -3.85
CA THR A 146 7.65 20.86 -2.54
C THR A 146 7.96 22.36 -2.48
N THR A 147 7.95 22.93 -1.28
CA THR A 147 8.44 24.29 -1.00
C THR A 147 9.96 24.45 -1.19
N ASP A 148 10.67 23.34 -1.37
CA ASP A 148 12.11 23.30 -1.63
C ASP A 148 12.38 22.70 -3.03
N ARG A 149 12.92 23.55 -3.94
CA ARG A 149 13.25 23.17 -5.31
C ARG A 149 14.26 22.04 -5.43
N ASN A 150 15.11 21.84 -4.45
CA ASN A 150 16.17 20.84 -4.50
C ASN A 150 15.63 19.41 -4.63
N PHE A 151 14.46 19.11 -4.05
CA PHE A 151 13.82 17.79 -4.21
C PHE A 151 13.49 17.50 -5.67
N TRP A 152 12.82 18.44 -6.37
CA TRP A 152 12.48 18.23 -7.77
C TRP A 152 13.72 18.07 -8.65
N ASP A 153 14.67 18.97 -8.53
CA ASP A 153 15.87 18.98 -9.38
C ASP A 153 16.77 17.76 -9.14
N GLY A 154 16.76 17.20 -7.93
CA GLY A 154 17.51 15.98 -7.59
C GLY A 154 16.89 14.67 -8.07
N GLU A 155 15.55 14.58 -8.14
CA GLU A 155 14.84 13.30 -8.28
C GLU A 155 14.15 13.11 -9.64
N LYS A 156 13.75 14.20 -10.32
CA LYS A 156 12.90 14.16 -11.52
C LYS A 156 13.36 13.20 -12.61
N ASP A 157 14.63 13.25 -13.00
CA ASP A 157 15.15 12.44 -14.10
C ASP A 157 15.33 10.96 -13.70
N GLY A 158 15.81 10.71 -12.48
CA GLY A 158 16.03 9.36 -11.95
C GLY A 158 14.73 8.61 -11.73
N ILE A 159 13.75 9.26 -11.09
CA ILE A 159 12.47 8.64 -10.73
C ILE A 159 11.59 8.45 -11.96
N PHE A 160 11.25 9.53 -12.67
CA PHE A 160 10.30 9.45 -13.79
C PHE A 160 10.91 8.80 -15.02
N GLY A 161 12.19 8.99 -15.28
CA GLY A 161 12.89 8.38 -16.39
C GLY A 161 12.92 6.86 -16.35
N SER A 162 13.13 6.29 -15.17
CA SER A 162 13.19 4.84 -14.96
C SER A 162 11.81 4.15 -14.96
N ARG A 163 10.72 4.89 -14.79
CA ARG A 163 9.36 4.35 -14.60
C ARG A 163 8.38 4.72 -15.72
N GLY A 164 8.87 5.22 -16.84
CA GLY A 164 8.04 5.81 -17.89
C GLY A 164 6.92 4.91 -18.41
N GLY A 165 7.19 3.63 -18.70
CA GLY A 165 6.20 2.68 -19.20
C GLY A 165 5.05 2.41 -18.22
N ASN A 166 5.33 2.46 -16.92
CA ASN A 166 4.31 2.31 -15.88
C ASN A 166 3.25 3.42 -16.00
N TYR A 167 3.67 4.63 -16.35
CA TYR A 167 2.77 5.78 -16.43
C TYR A 167 2.06 5.93 -17.78
N THR A 168 2.56 5.30 -18.85
CA THR A 168 2.07 5.53 -20.21
C THR A 168 1.36 4.32 -20.81
N ASP A 169 1.95 3.11 -20.71
CA ASP A 169 1.60 2.00 -21.60
C ASP A 169 1.10 0.74 -20.89
N PHE A 170 1.58 0.45 -19.68
CA PHE A 170 1.39 -0.88 -19.08
C PHE A 170 -0.05 -1.16 -18.68
N ILE A 171 -0.73 -0.25 -17.96
CA ILE A 171 -2.14 -0.41 -17.62
C ILE A 171 -3.02 -0.54 -18.87
N PRO A 172 -2.88 0.35 -19.90
CA PRO A 172 -3.58 0.17 -21.16
C PRO A 172 -3.34 -1.18 -21.83
N THR A 173 -2.10 -1.68 -21.79
CA THR A 173 -1.75 -2.97 -22.39
C THR A 173 -2.45 -4.14 -21.68
N ALA A 174 -2.45 -4.16 -20.34
CA ALA A 174 -3.14 -5.18 -19.56
C ALA A 174 -4.65 -5.20 -19.86
N VAL A 175 -5.28 -4.04 -19.93
CA VAL A 175 -6.73 -3.96 -20.19
C VAL A 175 -7.08 -4.41 -21.62
N ARG A 176 -6.24 -4.11 -22.62
CA ARG A 176 -6.43 -4.67 -23.97
C ARG A 176 -6.37 -6.19 -23.97
N GLN A 177 -5.43 -6.80 -23.26
CA GLN A 177 -5.33 -8.25 -23.13
C GLN A 177 -6.57 -8.88 -22.47
N TYR A 178 -7.16 -8.24 -21.47
CA TYR A 178 -8.44 -8.69 -20.89
C TYR A 178 -9.58 -8.67 -21.93
N MET A 179 -9.64 -7.63 -22.75
CA MET A 179 -10.65 -7.49 -23.80
C MET A 179 -10.44 -8.50 -24.92
N GLU A 180 -9.21 -8.68 -25.40
CA GLU A 180 -8.83 -9.67 -26.41
C GLU A 180 -9.08 -11.10 -25.93
N GLY A 181 -8.87 -11.37 -24.63
CA GLY A 181 -9.20 -12.62 -23.97
C GLY A 181 -10.70 -12.85 -23.74
N ALA A 182 -11.54 -11.92 -24.16
CA ALA A 182 -13.01 -11.96 -24.00
C ALA A 182 -13.47 -12.16 -22.55
N LEU A 183 -12.73 -11.63 -21.57
CA LEU A 183 -13.10 -11.66 -20.15
C LEU A 183 -14.17 -10.59 -19.88
N PRO A 184 -15.45 -10.95 -19.59
CA PRO A 184 -16.56 -10.01 -19.62
C PRO A 184 -16.53 -8.96 -18.52
N HIS A 185 -16.03 -9.34 -17.34
CA HIS A 185 -16.01 -8.52 -16.13
C HIS A 185 -14.61 -8.03 -15.74
N ALA A 186 -13.58 -8.48 -16.49
CA ALA A 186 -12.20 -8.15 -16.16
C ALA A 186 -11.89 -6.66 -16.42
N GLY A 187 -11.18 -6.11 -15.49
CA GLY A 187 -10.65 -4.76 -15.46
C GLY A 187 -9.70 -4.63 -14.29
N LEU A 188 -9.24 -3.42 -14.03
CA LEU A 188 -8.45 -3.13 -12.83
C LEU A 188 -8.86 -1.77 -12.26
N SER A 189 -8.67 -1.63 -10.96
CA SER A 189 -8.70 -0.34 -10.29
C SER A 189 -7.28 0.21 -10.15
N THR A 190 -7.15 1.52 -10.14
CA THR A 190 -5.87 2.18 -9.99
C THR A 190 -6.02 3.50 -9.24
N SER A 191 -5.14 3.75 -8.28
CA SER A 191 -5.09 5.00 -7.54
C SER A 191 -3.96 5.87 -8.07
N TRP A 192 -4.31 7.00 -8.67
CA TRP A 192 -3.35 8.00 -9.15
C TRP A 192 -3.40 9.19 -8.22
N SER A 193 -2.34 9.46 -7.45
CA SER A 193 -2.31 10.68 -6.63
C SER A 193 -2.31 11.93 -7.50
N GLY A 194 -2.96 12.99 -7.02
CA GLY A 194 -2.95 14.28 -7.71
C GLY A 194 -1.54 14.85 -7.84
N SER A 195 -0.72 14.66 -6.81
CA SER A 195 0.70 15.03 -6.84
C SER A 195 1.50 14.33 -7.94
N LEU A 196 1.24 13.04 -8.20
CA LEU A 196 1.87 12.31 -9.30
C LEU A 196 1.42 12.88 -10.66
N ILE A 197 0.11 13.08 -10.85
CA ILE A 197 -0.44 13.61 -12.12
C ILE A 197 0.18 14.98 -12.44
N GLU A 198 0.21 15.90 -11.49
CA GLU A 198 0.82 17.22 -11.68
C GLU A 198 2.31 17.14 -12.04
N GLN A 199 3.03 16.20 -11.43
CA GLN A 199 4.45 16.00 -11.71
C GLN A 199 4.68 15.38 -13.10
N LEU A 200 3.81 14.47 -13.56
CA LEU A 200 3.86 13.94 -14.92
C LEU A 200 3.52 15.01 -15.97
N ASP A 201 2.54 15.85 -15.70
CA ASP A 201 2.22 17.01 -16.56
C ASP A 201 3.42 17.96 -16.65
N ARG A 202 4.09 18.22 -15.54
CA ARG A 202 5.31 19.00 -15.49
C ARG A 202 6.46 18.35 -16.29
N CYS A 203 6.67 17.04 -16.15
CA CYS A 203 7.62 16.30 -16.96
C CYS A 203 7.36 16.45 -18.47
N GLY A 204 6.09 16.40 -18.88
CA GLY A 204 5.67 16.64 -20.25
C GLY A 204 5.95 18.07 -20.72
N ALA A 205 5.60 19.07 -19.91
CA ALA A 205 5.80 20.49 -20.23
C ALA A 205 7.28 20.88 -20.31
N GLU A 206 8.12 20.31 -19.45
CA GLU A 206 9.58 20.54 -19.46
C GLU A 206 10.34 19.67 -20.49
N GLY A 207 9.66 18.76 -21.18
CA GLY A 207 10.27 17.85 -22.17
C GLY A 207 11.27 16.86 -21.56
N LEU A 208 11.08 16.49 -20.29
CA LEU A 208 11.98 15.60 -19.58
C LEU A 208 12.02 14.20 -20.21
N CYS A 209 13.09 13.47 -19.93
CA CYS A 209 13.30 12.10 -20.40
C CYS A 209 13.13 11.97 -21.95
N GLY A 210 13.69 12.95 -22.71
CA GLY A 210 13.61 12.97 -24.17
C GLY A 210 12.22 13.22 -24.73
N GLY A 211 11.34 13.87 -23.97
CA GLY A 211 9.96 14.19 -24.38
C GLY A 211 8.98 13.02 -24.20
N ARG A 212 9.37 11.95 -23.50
CA ARG A 212 8.55 10.74 -23.30
C ARG A 212 7.18 11.04 -22.69
N PHE A 213 7.08 12.06 -21.85
CA PHE A 213 5.84 12.40 -21.14
C PHE A 213 4.94 13.37 -21.91
N ALA A 214 5.28 13.76 -23.14
CA ALA A 214 4.37 14.56 -23.97
C ALA A 214 3.11 13.74 -24.28
N GLY A 215 1.96 14.19 -23.74
CA GLY A 215 0.69 13.45 -23.86
C GLY A 215 0.68 12.09 -23.15
N TRP A 216 1.36 11.97 -22.04
CA TRP A 216 1.56 10.74 -21.25
C TRP A 216 0.26 9.97 -20.95
N ASN A 217 -0.85 10.68 -20.77
CA ASN A 217 -2.15 10.12 -20.42
C ASN A 217 -3.00 9.66 -21.63
N ALA A 218 -2.51 9.80 -22.88
CA ALA A 218 -3.32 9.59 -24.09
C ALA A 218 -3.87 8.15 -24.19
N ALA A 219 -3.05 7.13 -23.92
CA ALA A 219 -3.48 5.74 -23.98
C ALA A 219 -4.48 5.40 -22.85
N LEU A 220 -4.28 5.95 -21.66
CA LEU A 220 -5.21 5.83 -20.53
C LEU A 220 -6.55 6.47 -20.84
N ARG A 221 -6.57 7.68 -21.39
CA ARG A 221 -7.81 8.37 -21.84
C ARG A 221 -8.57 7.57 -22.89
N GLN A 222 -7.86 7.00 -23.86
CA GLN A 222 -8.47 6.18 -24.89
C GLN A 222 -9.19 4.96 -24.31
N LEU A 223 -8.60 4.29 -23.33
CA LEU A 223 -9.16 3.09 -22.71
C LEU A 223 -10.06 3.37 -21.50
N ALA A 224 -10.09 4.58 -20.98
CA ALA A 224 -10.99 4.97 -19.90
C ALA A 224 -12.48 4.79 -20.30
N ALA A 225 -12.80 4.88 -21.60
CA ALA A 225 -14.14 4.63 -22.13
C ALA A 225 -14.49 3.13 -22.24
N ALA A 226 -13.51 2.22 -22.12
CA ALA A 226 -13.77 0.78 -22.21
C ALA A 226 -14.60 0.29 -21.03
N LYS A 227 -15.65 -0.50 -21.33
CA LYS A 227 -16.63 -0.97 -20.35
C LYS A 227 -16.61 -2.50 -20.21
N THR A 228 -16.95 -2.96 -19.01
CA THR A 228 -17.30 -4.35 -18.75
C THR A 228 -18.69 -4.68 -19.32
N GLN A 229 -19.10 -5.94 -19.21
CA GLN A 229 -20.44 -6.36 -19.62
C GLN A 229 -21.56 -5.68 -18.79
N LEU A 230 -21.27 -5.21 -17.58
CA LEU A 230 -22.21 -4.51 -16.70
C LEU A 230 -22.12 -2.97 -16.82
N ASP A 231 -21.47 -2.48 -17.86
CA ASP A 231 -21.31 -1.05 -18.17
C ASP A 231 -20.43 -0.27 -17.18
N ASN A 232 -19.66 -0.94 -16.32
CA ASN A 232 -18.67 -0.31 -15.46
C ASN A 232 -17.33 -0.09 -16.20
N PRO A 233 -16.52 0.90 -15.80
CA PRO A 233 -15.21 1.11 -16.42
C PRO A 233 -14.28 -0.09 -16.23
N ARG A 234 -13.55 -0.49 -17.29
CA ARG A 234 -12.47 -1.49 -17.16
C ARG A 234 -11.22 -0.94 -16.50
N ILE A 235 -11.01 0.38 -16.56
CA ILE A 235 -10.04 1.09 -15.75
C ILE A 235 -10.81 1.95 -14.77
N ALA A 236 -10.89 1.54 -13.51
CA ALA A 236 -11.53 2.31 -12.46
C ALA A 236 -10.47 3.17 -11.75
N PHE A 237 -10.49 4.48 -11.98
CA PHE A 237 -9.65 5.41 -11.21
C PHE A 237 -10.26 5.58 -9.82
N SER A 238 -9.70 4.92 -8.82
CA SER A 238 -10.20 4.92 -7.45
C SER A 238 -10.27 6.33 -6.88
N ALA A 239 -11.27 6.61 -6.03
CA ALA A 239 -11.22 7.79 -5.18
C ALA A 239 -9.95 7.75 -4.34
N PHE A 240 -9.32 8.90 -4.13
CA PHE A 240 -8.01 8.97 -3.49
C PHE A 240 -7.78 10.33 -2.84
N GLY A 241 -6.76 10.44 -1.96
CA GLY A 241 -6.30 11.72 -1.45
C GLY A 241 -5.36 12.40 -2.45
N PHE A 242 -5.63 13.65 -2.81
CA PHE A 242 -4.85 14.38 -3.82
C PHE A 242 -3.34 14.34 -3.54
N PHE A 243 -2.92 14.66 -2.31
CA PHE A 243 -1.52 14.65 -1.90
C PHE A 243 -1.11 13.40 -1.12
N HIS A 244 -1.87 12.32 -1.20
CA HIS A 244 -1.54 11.08 -0.50
C HIS A 244 -1.49 11.21 1.04
N PRO A 245 -2.52 11.80 1.69
CA PRO A 245 -2.50 12.01 3.13
C PRO A 245 -2.75 10.73 3.92
N LEU A 246 -2.28 10.67 5.16
CA LEU A 246 -2.76 9.70 6.15
C LEU A 246 -4.15 10.11 6.63
N MET A 247 -5.19 9.72 5.89
CA MET A 247 -6.56 10.16 6.14
C MET A 247 -7.05 9.96 7.59
N PRO A 248 -6.69 8.87 8.30
CA PRO A 248 -7.06 8.74 9.70
C PRO A 248 -6.52 9.83 10.63
N LEU A 249 -5.47 10.54 10.24
CA LEU A 249 -4.74 11.50 11.10
C LEU A 249 -4.97 12.96 10.73
N ILE A 250 -5.84 13.23 9.75
CA ILE A 250 -6.18 14.60 9.33
C ILE A 250 -7.66 14.91 9.59
N PRO A 251 -8.05 16.19 9.71
CA PRO A 251 -9.44 16.59 9.92
C PRO A 251 -10.39 16.11 8.82
N ALA A 252 -11.63 15.83 9.20
CA ALA A 252 -12.69 15.37 8.28
C ALA A 252 -12.87 16.29 7.06
N GLN A 253 -12.87 17.60 7.26
CA GLN A 253 -13.02 18.56 6.18
C GLN A 253 -11.86 18.52 5.17
N ASP A 254 -10.64 18.21 5.63
CA ASP A 254 -9.48 18.09 4.74
C ASP A 254 -9.51 16.76 3.97
N ILE A 255 -10.00 15.67 4.57
CA ILE A 255 -10.30 14.42 3.83
C ILE A 255 -11.24 14.72 2.67
N VAL A 256 -12.34 15.43 2.92
CA VAL A 256 -13.32 15.80 1.87
C VAL A 256 -12.66 16.62 0.78
N ARG A 257 -11.82 17.60 1.12
CA ARG A 257 -11.09 18.44 0.15
C ARG A 257 -10.09 17.65 -0.68
N GLN A 258 -9.30 16.81 -0.03
CA GLN A 258 -8.33 15.94 -0.70
C GLN A 258 -9.03 15.09 -1.77
N ILE A 259 -10.18 14.48 -1.43
CA ILE A 259 -10.96 13.63 -2.34
C ILE A 259 -11.62 14.47 -3.44
N ALA A 260 -12.20 15.63 -3.13
CA ALA A 260 -12.86 16.50 -4.09
C ALA A 260 -11.87 17.02 -5.15
N SER A 261 -10.73 17.56 -4.70
CA SER A 261 -9.68 18.05 -5.60
C SER A 261 -9.12 16.92 -6.49
N HIS A 262 -8.96 15.72 -5.93
CA HIS A 262 -8.54 14.55 -6.69
C HIS A 262 -9.56 14.17 -7.77
N ARG A 263 -10.84 14.12 -7.43
CA ARG A 263 -11.93 13.79 -8.36
C ARG A 263 -11.95 14.73 -9.56
N ASP A 264 -11.82 16.04 -9.31
CA ASP A 264 -11.80 17.05 -10.36
C ASP A 264 -10.60 16.85 -11.30
N LEU A 265 -9.43 16.56 -10.74
CA LEU A 265 -8.22 16.32 -11.51
C LEU A 265 -8.32 15.03 -12.35
N ILE A 266 -8.86 13.94 -11.81
CA ILE A 266 -9.08 12.69 -12.55
C ILE A 266 -9.99 12.95 -13.77
N LYS A 267 -11.07 13.70 -13.59
CA LYS A 267 -11.98 14.06 -14.69
C LYS A 267 -11.28 14.89 -15.76
N GLN A 268 -10.48 15.87 -15.38
CA GLN A 268 -9.69 16.69 -16.31
C GLN A 268 -8.63 15.85 -17.05
N THR A 269 -7.93 15.00 -16.34
CA THR A 269 -6.78 14.23 -16.85
C THR A 269 -7.23 13.07 -17.74
N PHE A 270 -8.23 12.29 -17.32
CA PHE A 270 -8.63 11.05 -18.00
C PHE A 270 -9.97 11.14 -18.72
N GLY A 271 -10.76 12.17 -18.51
CA GLY A 271 -12.02 12.41 -19.20
C GLY A 271 -13.20 11.57 -18.68
N ILE A 272 -13.05 10.92 -17.52
CA ILE A 272 -14.10 10.15 -16.85
C ILE A 272 -14.20 10.55 -15.38
N GLU A 273 -15.32 10.23 -14.76
CA GLU A 273 -15.47 10.41 -13.30
C GLU A 273 -14.59 9.41 -12.54
N ALA A 274 -14.02 9.84 -11.42
CA ALA A 274 -13.37 8.91 -10.49
C ALA A 274 -14.39 7.92 -9.92
N SER A 275 -13.93 6.70 -9.64
CA SER A 275 -14.71 5.68 -8.94
C SER A 275 -15.15 6.18 -7.55
N ARG A 276 -16.27 5.67 -7.07
CA ARG A 276 -16.72 5.89 -5.68
C ARG A 276 -16.13 4.87 -4.70
N VAL A 277 -15.22 4.02 -5.17
CA VAL A 277 -14.44 3.09 -4.35
C VAL A 277 -13.12 3.78 -4.00
N LEU A 278 -12.87 3.99 -2.72
CA LEU A 278 -11.62 4.59 -2.22
C LEU A 278 -10.54 3.51 -2.10
N PHE A 279 -9.34 3.80 -2.56
CA PHE A 279 -8.12 3.16 -2.05
C PHE A 279 -7.44 4.16 -1.12
N PRO A 280 -7.41 3.92 0.21
CA PRO A 280 -6.81 4.91 1.10
C PRO A 280 -5.29 4.94 0.93
N PRO A 281 -4.66 6.13 0.90
CA PRO A 281 -3.22 6.24 0.94
C PRO A 281 -2.63 5.40 2.10
N GLU A 282 -1.50 4.71 1.85
CA GLU A 282 -0.87 3.79 2.80
C GLU A 282 -1.74 2.60 3.23
N THR A 283 -2.85 2.32 2.53
CA THR A 283 -3.97 1.49 3.01
C THR A 283 -4.44 1.86 4.42
N ALA A 284 -4.16 3.10 4.83
CA ALA A 284 -4.46 3.58 6.17
C ALA A 284 -5.97 3.67 6.39
N PHE A 285 -6.46 2.90 7.37
CA PHE A 285 -7.87 2.83 7.69
C PHE A 285 -8.10 3.02 9.19
N HIS A 286 -9.10 3.82 9.51
CA HIS A 286 -9.73 3.91 10.83
C HIS A 286 -11.19 4.27 10.64
N VAL A 287 -12.08 3.70 11.45
CA VAL A 287 -13.54 3.94 11.32
C VAL A 287 -13.94 5.41 11.43
N ARG A 288 -13.15 6.24 12.12
CA ARG A 288 -13.39 7.70 12.24
C ARG A 288 -13.35 8.45 10.91
N MET A 289 -12.79 7.86 9.84
CA MET A 289 -12.82 8.44 8.49
C MET A 289 -14.21 8.37 7.84
N ILE A 290 -15.03 7.40 8.26
CA ILE A 290 -16.27 7.04 7.55
C ILE A 290 -17.20 8.24 7.33
N PRO A 291 -17.47 9.12 8.32
CA PRO A 291 -18.31 10.30 8.09
C PRO A 291 -17.82 11.17 6.94
N ALA A 292 -16.52 11.50 6.92
CA ALA A 292 -15.92 12.31 5.87
C ALA A 292 -15.96 11.61 4.49
N LEU A 293 -15.75 10.29 4.46
CA LEU A 293 -15.83 9.52 3.21
C LEU A 293 -17.24 9.51 2.64
N VAL A 294 -18.25 9.32 3.49
CA VAL A 294 -19.67 9.37 3.08
C VAL A 294 -20.04 10.77 2.58
N GLU A 295 -19.60 11.82 3.26
CA GLU A 295 -19.77 13.21 2.84
C GLU A 295 -19.12 13.47 1.48
N ALA A 296 -17.90 12.95 1.26
CA ALA A 296 -17.21 13.03 -0.03
C ALA A 296 -17.85 12.16 -1.13
N GLY A 297 -18.92 11.42 -0.83
CA GLY A 297 -19.65 10.58 -1.79
C GLY A 297 -18.97 9.25 -2.09
N VAL A 298 -18.04 8.80 -1.27
CA VAL A 298 -17.44 7.46 -1.33
C VAL A 298 -18.47 6.44 -0.85
N THR A 299 -18.59 5.31 -1.54
CA THR A 299 -19.55 4.24 -1.20
C THR A 299 -18.90 2.96 -0.72
N ALA A 300 -17.64 2.76 -1.09
CA ALA A 300 -16.84 1.62 -0.64
C ALA A 300 -15.38 2.03 -0.47
N LEU A 301 -14.65 1.30 0.35
CA LEU A 301 -13.21 1.47 0.51
C LEU A 301 -12.50 0.11 0.46
N ILE A 302 -11.28 0.09 -0.05
CA ILE A 302 -10.39 -1.06 -0.03
C ILE A 302 -9.54 -0.98 1.25
N TYR A 303 -9.43 -2.09 2.00
CA TYR A 303 -8.62 -2.16 3.20
C TYR A 303 -7.76 -3.43 3.21
N ASP A 304 -6.63 -3.43 3.92
CA ASP A 304 -5.80 -4.62 4.06
C ASP A 304 -6.50 -5.65 4.97
N SER A 305 -6.80 -6.83 4.42
CA SER A 305 -7.59 -7.88 5.07
C SER A 305 -7.03 -8.36 6.40
N ILE A 306 -5.72 -8.22 6.63
CA ILE A 306 -5.08 -8.60 7.90
C ILE A 306 -5.70 -7.89 9.10
N HIS A 307 -6.14 -6.64 8.94
CA HIS A 307 -6.76 -5.87 10.00
C HIS A 307 -8.11 -6.45 10.45
N ARG A 308 -8.84 -7.09 9.55
CA ARG A 308 -10.05 -7.82 9.92
C ARG A 308 -9.74 -9.17 10.55
N PHE A 309 -8.73 -9.86 10.05
CA PHE A 309 -8.30 -11.14 10.61
C PHE A 309 -7.84 -10.99 12.05
N ARG A 310 -7.01 -9.99 12.32
CA ARG A 310 -6.50 -9.67 13.64
C ARG A 310 -7.62 -9.29 14.63
N ALA A 311 -8.74 -8.76 14.16
CA ALA A 311 -9.89 -8.42 14.97
C ALA A 311 -10.76 -9.64 15.36
N CYS A 312 -10.47 -10.85 14.87
CA CYS A 312 -11.16 -12.08 15.26
C CYS A 312 -10.60 -12.66 16.57
N ARG A 313 -11.49 -13.11 17.44
CA ARG A 313 -11.11 -13.62 18.79
C ARG A 313 -10.25 -14.87 18.76
N ASP A 314 -10.32 -15.67 17.69
CA ASP A 314 -9.57 -16.89 17.49
C ASP A 314 -8.37 -16.72 16.54
N TYR A 315 -7.99 -15.47 16.23
CA TYR A 315 -6.82 -15.25 15.37
C TYR A 315 -5.57 -15.85 16.02
N PRO A 316 -4.83 -16.71 15.29
CA PRO A 316 -3.75 -17.49 15.87
C PRO A 316 -2.43 -16.69 15.95
N TYR A 317 -2.35 -15.70 16.84
CA TYR A 317 -1.14 -14.88 17.02
C TYR A 317 0.09 -15.70 17.41
N ALA A 318 -0.09 -16.73 18.25
CA ALA A 318 1.01 -17.58 18.65
C ALA A 318 1.52 -18.45 17.48
N GLY A 319 2.83 -18.45 17.26
CA GLY A 319 3.49 -19.31 16.27
C GLY A 319 3.46 -18.80 14.83
N ILE A 320 2.96 -17.57 14.58
CA ILE A 320 3.01 -16.97 13.24
C ILE A 320 4.28 -16.14 13.07
N ASN A 321 4.48 -15.19 13.97
CA ASN A 321 5.62 -14.27 13.93
C ASN A 321 5.92 -13.83 15.37
N GLU A 322 7.18 -13.91 15.80
CA GLU A 322 7.59 -13.52 17.16
C GLU A 322 7.29 -12.04 17.49
N GLY A 323 7.21 -11.17 16.48
CA GLY A 323 6.88 -9.76 16.61
C GLY A 323 5.39 -9.44 16.60
N MET A 324 4.55 -10.41 16.26
CA MET A 324 3.11 -10.18 16.12
C MET A 324 2.42 -10.23 17.49
N LEU A 325 1.91 -9.08 17.91
CA LEU A 325 1.15 -8.94 19.15
C LEU A 325 -0.36 -8.79 18.85
N PRO A 326 -1.24 -9.34 19.72
CA PRO A 326 -2.66 -9.02 19.64
C PRO A 326 -2.89 -7.53 19.85
N PRO A 327 -3.94 -6.97 19.26
CA PRO A 327 -4.37 -5.60 19.55
C PRO A 327 -4.94 -5.49 20.94
N ASN A 328 -5.31 -4.26 21.33
CA ASN A 328 -6.14 -4.06 22.53
C ASN A 328 -7.42 -4.90 22.44
N ALA A 329 -7.91 -5.41 23.57
CA ALA A 329 -9.08 -6.29 23.60
C ALA A 329 -10.35 -5.65 23.00
N ALA A 330 -10.45 -4.31 22.99
CA ALA A 330 -11.52 -3.59 22.32
C ALA A 330 -11.53 -3.81 20.79
N GLU A 331 -10.36 -4.07 20.19
CA GLU A 331 -10.23 -4.33 18.76
C GLU A 331 -10.56 -5.78 18.38
N GLN A 332 -10.55 -6.72 19.31
CA GLN A 332 -10.92 -8.13 19.07
C GLN A 332 -12.44 -8.34 19.09
N ALA A 333 -13.18 -7.57 18.31
CA ALA A 333 -14.63 -7.50 18.34
C ALA A 333 -15.34 -8.56 17.47
N ASN A 334 -14.65 -9.17 16.49
CA ASN A 334 -15.23 -10.15 15.58
C ASN A 334 -15.33 -11.56 16.24
N PRO A 335 -16.36 -12.36 15.87
CA PRO A 335 -16.47 -13.73 16.34
C PRO A 335 -15.37 -14.62 15.78
N PRO A 336 -15.15 -15.82 16.39
CA PRO A 336 -14.27 -16.85 15.83
C PRO A 336 -14.73 -17.30 14.44
N VAL A 337 -13.76 -17.72 13.58
CA VAL A 337 -14.03 -18.18 12.21
C VAL A 337 -13.55 -19.59 11.91
N ASP A 338 -12.54 -20.12 12.60
CA ASP A 338 -12.03 -21.50 12.57
C ASP A 338 -11.47 -21.99 11.21
N ASP A 339 -11.30 -21.11 10.20
CA ASP A 339 -10.84 -21.49 8.85
C ASP A 339 -9.45 -20.94 8.48
N TRP A 340 -8.61 -20.69 9.48
CA TRP A 340 -7.27 -20.11 9.28
C TRP A 340 -6.40 -20.92 8.34
N LEU A 341 -5.82 -20.25 7.33
CA LEU A 341 -4.97 -20.81 6.30
C LEU A 341 -3.62 -20.11 6.30
N GLN A 342 -2.52 -20.88 6.37
CA GLN A 342 -1.19 -20.40 6.05
C GLN A 342 -0.94 -20.63 4.56
N LEU A 343 -0.76 -19.54 3.81
CA LEU A 343 -0.37 -19.66 2.40
C LEU A 343 1.04 -20.22 2.28
N THR A 344 1.25 -21.07 1.30
CA THR A 344 2.54 -21.68 0.96
C THR A 344 2.98 -21.27 -0.44
N ASN A 345 4.25 -21.49 -0.78
CA ASN A 345 4.90 -21.09 -2.03
C ASN A 345 4.92 -19.59 -2.30
N ILE A 346 4.70 -18.80 -1.25
CA ILE A 346 4.70 -17.34 -1.26
C ILE A 346 5.13 -16.88 0.13
N TRP A 347 5.78 -15.74 0.22
CA TRP A 347 6.04 -15.16 1.52
C TRP A 347 4.74 -14.61 2.12
N ALA A 348 4.30 -15.18 3.19
CA ALA A 348 3.15 -14.73 3.95
C ALA A 348 3.47 -14.81 5.45
N GLY A 349 3.55 -13.64 6.09
CA GLY A 349 3.88 -13.53 7.52
C GLY A 349 2.74 -13.94 8.44
N SER A 350 1.51 -13.88 7.95
CA SER A 350 0.28 -14.08 8.73
C SER A 350 -0.65 -15.09 8.07
N LYS A 351 -1.52 -15.70 8.88
CA LYS A 351 -2.61 -16.53 8.35
C LYS A 351 -3.77 -15.66 7.89
N ILE A 352 -4.49 -16.17 6.88
CA ILE A 352 -5.70 -15.57 6.33
C ILE A 352 -6.92 -16.43 6.67
N SER A 353 -8.12 -15.85 6.59
CA SER A 353 -9.39 -16.58 6.65
C SER A 353 -10.13 -16.42 5.32
N PRO A 354 -10.20 -17.47 4.48
CA PRO A 354 -10.93 -17.42 3.22
C PRO A 354 -12.40 -17.05 3.36
N ARG A 355 -13.04 -17.43 4.45
CA ARG A 355 -14.43 -17.06 4.76
C ARG A 355 -14.65 -15.56 4.87
N LEU A 356 -13.65 -14.82 5.36
CA LEU A 356 -13.72 -13.38 5.57
C LEU A 356 -13.31 -12.57 4.33
N LEU A 357 -12.82 -13.23 3.28
CA LEU A 357 -12.43 -12.56 2.03
C LEU A 357 -13.68 -12.23 1.19
N ARG A 358 -14.48 -11.32 1.68
CA ARG A 358 -15.68 -10.78 1.01
C ARG A 358 -16.00 -9.37 1.49
N PRO A 359 -16.61 -8.52 0.66
CA PRO A 359 -17.07 -7.20 1.07
C PRO A 359 -18.16 -7.28 2.14
N GLU A 360 -18.07 -6.41 3.15
CA GLU A 360 -19.06 -6.26 4.21
C GLU A 360 -19.16 -4.79 4.61
N TYR A 361 -20.19 -4.43 5.38
CA TYR A 361 -20.27 -3.10 5.97
C TYR A 361 -19.38 -2.96 7.19
N VAL A 362 -18.80 -1.79 7.35
CA VAL A 362 -18.14 -1.31 8.55
C VAL A 362 -18.81 -0.03 9.02
N GLY A 363 -18.92 0.17 10.33
CA GLY A 363 -19.66 1.27 10.91
C GLY A 363 -18.85 2.10 11.90
N TYR A 364 -19.27 3.34 12.07
CA TYR A 364 -18.73 4.28 13.04
C TYR A 364 -19.89 5.08 13.68
N GLU A 365 -19.83 5.27 14.98
CA GLU A 365 -20.77 6.09 15.75
C GLU A 365 -20.04 7.36 16.22
N ASP A 366 -20.56 8.50 15.84
CA ASP A 366 -20.05 9.81 16.27
C ASP A 366 -20.27 10.05 17.78
N PRO A 367 -19.54 11.02 18.41
CA PRO A 367 -19.77 11.39 19.79
C PRO A 367 -21.22 11.82 20.11
N ASP A 368 -21.98 12.25 19.12
CA ASP A 368 -23.41 12.61 19.26
C ASP A 368 -24.39 11.41 19.08
N GLY A 369 -23.86 10.23 18.75
CA GLY A 369 -24.64 9.00 18.54
C GLY A 369 -25.09 8.76 17.10
N THR A 370 -24.68 9.58 16.13
CA THR A 370 -24.96 9.35 14.70
C THR A 370 -24.17 8.18 14.17
N LEU A 371 -24.86 7.22 13.53
CA LEU A 371 -24.24 6.02 12.98
C LEU A 371 -24.01 6.17 11.48
N HIS A 372 -22.78 6.00 11.05
CA HIS A 372 -22.35 5.99 9.66
C HIS A 372 -21.88 4.60 9.25
N LYS A 373 -22.10 4.21 7.99
CA LYS A 373 -21.68 2.92 7.45
C LYS A 373 -21.12 3.09 6.04
N ILE A 374 -20.14 2.26 5.70
CA ILE A 374 -19.57 2.18 4.36
C ILE A 374 -19.24 0.71 4.04
N ILE A 375 -19.19 0.35 2.76
CA ILE A 375 -18.74 -0.97 2.33
C ILE A 375 -17.22 -1.04 2.44
N ALA A 376 -16.71 -2.08 3.10
CA ALA A 376 -15.29 -2.40 3.18
C ALA A 376 -14.99 -3.60 2.29
N VAL A 377 -14.05 -3.44 1.37
CA VAL A 377 -13.62 -4.45 0.39
C VAL A 377 -12.24 -4.96 0.79
N PRO A 378 -12.08 -6.25 1.12
CA PRO A 378 -10.80 -6.79 1.55
C PRO A 378 -9.78 -6.80 0.41
N ALA A 379 -8.54 -6.43 0.70
CA ALA A 379 -7.39 -6.63 -0.16
C ALA A 379 -6.44 -7.65 0.45
N GLU A 380 -6.00 -8.62 -0.35
CA GLU A 380 -5.02 -9.61 0.07
C GLU A 380 -3.66 -9.24 -0.49
N ARG A 381 -2.79 -8.69 0.36
CA ARG A 381 -1.52 -8.10 -0.04
C ARG A 381 -0.40 -9.10 -0.29
N TYR A 382 -0.41 -10.28 0.35
CA TYR A 382 0.67 -11.25 0.14
C TYR A 382 0.70 -11.75 -1.29
N ILE A 383 -0.47 -12.13 -1.83
CA ILE A 383 -0.60 -12.56 -3.22
C ILE A 383 -0.36 -11.38 -4.16
N GLY A 384 -0.93 -10.21 -3.87
CA GLY A 384 -0.78 -9.01 -4.70
C GLY A 384 0.67 -8.49 -4.78
N ASN A 385 1.40 -8.50 -3.65
CA ASN A 385 2.79 -8.02 -3.60
C ASN A 385 3.79 -8.91 -4.34
N GLU A 386 3.48 -10.16 -4.64
CA GLU A 386 4.36 -11.00 -5.44
C GLU A 386 4.57 -10.43 -6.85
N ASP A 387 3.60 -9.71 -7.39
CA ASP A 387 3.77 -8.95 -8.63
C ASP A 387 4.86 -7.87 -8.51
N ALA A 388 4.87 -7.17 -7.38
CA ALA A 388 5.81 -6.06 -7.16
C ALA A 388 7.22 -6.53 -6.81
N ARG A 389 7.40 -7.76 -6.32
CA ARG A 389 8.68 -8.27 -5.82
C ARG A 389 9.52 -9.06 -6.79
N GLY A 390 9.02 -9.42 -7.94
CA GLY A 390 9.82 -10.19 -8.88
C GLY A 390 9.09 -10.61 -10.14
N GLY A 391 7.90 -10.11 -10.35
CA GLY A 391 7.15 -10.34 -11.56
C GLY A 391 6.58 -11.75 -11.73
N PHE A 392 6.41 -12.49 -10.64
CA PHE A 392 5.90 -13.85 -10.68
C PHE A 392 4.47 -13.99 -10.18
N GLY A 393 3.87 -12.93 -9.63
CA GLY A 393 2.57 -12.98 -8.98
C GLY A 393 1.51 -13.63 -9.84
N ALA A 394 1.32 -13.16 -11.07
CA ALA A 394 0.34 -13.72 -11.98
C ALA A 394 0.62 -15.17 -12.38
N LEU A 395 1.86 -15.63 -12.34
CA LEU A 395 2.24 -17.02 -12.58
C LEU A 395 1.97 -17.92 -11.38
N GLN A 396 1.93 -17.37 -10.18
CA GLN A 396 1.64 -18.10 -8.95
C GLN A 396 0.16 -18.09 -8.58
N TYR A 397 -0.66 -17.22 -9.17
CA TYR A 397 -2.09 -17.14 -8.89
C TYR A 397 -2.82 -18.48 -9.00
N PRO A 398 -2.58 -19.35 -10.01
CA PRO A 398 -3.23 -20.66 -10.07
C PRO A 398 -3.01 -21.52 -8.82
N ASP A 399 -1.80 -21.50 -8.25
CA ASP A 399 -1.48 -22.23 -7.02
C ASP A 399 -2.02 -21.53 -5.78
N VAL A 400 -1.70 -20.25 -5.59
CA VAL A 400 -2.00 -19.56 -4.34
C VAL A 400 -3.49 -19.26 -4.17
N LEU A 401 -4.18 -18.87 -5.25
CA LEU A 401 -5.65 -18.75 -5.25
C LEU A 401 -6.31 -20.14 -5.17
N GLY A 402 -5.66 -21.18 -5.69
CA GLY A 402 -6.07 -22.57 -5.52
C GLY A 402 -6.11 -22.99 -4.06
N GLN A 403 -5.11 -22.61 -3.25
CA GLN A 403 -5.10 -22.87 -1.80
C GLN A 403 -6.29 -22.22 -1.08
N VAL A 404 -6.63 -20.98 -1.43
CA VAL A 404 -7.81 -20.27 -0.90
C VAL A 404 -9.09 -21.00 -1.31
N TYR A 405 -9.22 -21.36 -2.59
CA TYR A 405 -10.37 -22.09 -3.12
C TYR A 405 -10.56 -23.44 -2.41
N ASP A 406 -9.51 -24.23 -2.28
CA ASP A 406 -9.55 -25.55 -1.66
C ASP A 406 -9.94 -25.46 -0.17
N ARG A 407 -9.49 -24.38 0.52
CA ARG A 407 -9.89 -24.13 1.90
C ARG A 407 -11.38 -23.84 2.00
N ILE A 408 -11.94 -23.02 1.10
CA ILE A 408 -13.39 -22.72 1.04
C ILE A 408 -14.19 -24.01 0.82
N VAL A 409 -13.76 -24.85 -0.13
CA VAL A 409 -14.43 -26.13 -0.42
C VAL A 409 -14.36 -27.08 0.78
N SER A 410 -13.17 -27.24 1.38
CA SER A 410 -12.97 -28.18 2.50
C SER A 410 -13.69 -27.78 3.78
N THR A 411 -13.89 -26.49 4.01
CA THR A 411 -14.63 -25.98 5.18
C THR A 411 -16.12 -25.84 4.93
N GLY A 412 -16.58 -25.97 3.68
CA GLY A 412 -17.98 -25.73 3.31
C GLY A 412 -18.43 -24.28 3.54
N SER A 413 -17.51 -23.32 3.53
CA SER A 413 -17.78 -21.92 3.87
C SER A 413 -18.28 -21.08 2.68
N PHE A 414 -18.57 -21.70 1.53
CA PHE A 414 -19.07 -21.00 0.36
C PHE A 414 -20.50 -20.48 0.57
N ASP A 415 -20.68 -19.19 0.33
CA ASP A 415 -22.00 -18.53 0.30
C ASP A 415 -22.26 -18.03 -1.13
N PRO A 416 -23.20 -18.61 -1.88
CA PRO A 416 -23.48 -18.21 -3.25
C PRO A 416 -24.10 -16.81 -3.39
N ALA A 417 -24.69 -16.26 -2.31
CA ALA A 417 -25.22 -14.89 -2.30
C ALA A 417 -24.11 -13.85 -2.12
N HIS A 418 -23.05 -14.23 -1.42
CA HIS A 418 -21.88 -13.40 -1.16
C HIS A 418 -20.60 -14.21 -1.36
N PRO A 419 -20.27 -14.58 -2.61
CA PRO A 419 -19.12 -15.42 -2.92
C PRO A 419 -17.81 -14.73 -2.51
N PRO A 420 -16.71 -15.47 -2.31
CA PRO A 420 -15.43 -14.86 -1.97
C PRO A 420 -14.97 -13.89 -3.04
N PHE A 421 -14.58 -12.69 -2.57
CA PHE A 421 -13.99 -11.64 -3.40
C PHE A 421 -12.97 -10.84 -2.60
N PHE A 422 -11.83 -10.61 -3.17
CA PHE A 422 -10.80 -9.74 -2.61
C PHE A 422 -9.94 -9.12 -3.70
N VAL A 423 -9.31 -8.01 -3.36
CA VAL A 423 -8.46 -7.26 -4.29
C VAL A 423 -7.00 -7.66 -4.09
N LEU A 424 -6.32 -8.00 -5.18
CA LEU A 424 -4.87 -8.15 -5.21
C LEU A 424 -4.27 -6.78 -5.50
N HIS A 425 -3.67 -6.15 -4.48
CA HIS A 425 -3.08 -4.83 -4.64
C HIS A 425 -1.56 -4.88 -4.58
N SER A 426 -0.93 -4.00 -5.34
CA SER A 426 0.50 -3.75 -5.30
C SER A 426 0.81 -2.36 -5.84
N ASP A 427 2.05 -1.92 -5.64
CA ASP A 427 2.55 -0.75 -6.35
C ASP A 427 2.52 -1.01 -7.87
N GLY A 428 2.04 -0.03 -8.61
CA GLY A 428 1.95 -0.08 -10.07
C GLY A 428 3.13 0.61 -10.77
N ASP A 429 3.93 1.36 -10.00
CA ASP A 429 5.06 2.13 -10.50
C ASP A 429 6.36 1.92 -9.71
N ASN A 430 6.46 0.81 -8.98
CA ASN A 430 7.66 0.50 -8.22
C ASN A 430 8.83 0.16 -9.16
N HIS A 431 10.00 0.75 -8.89
CA HIS A 431 11.22 0.46 -9.62
C HIS A 431 11.76 -0.93 -9.26
N GLY A 432 11.94 -1.78 -10.26
CA GLY A 432 12.49 -3.13 -10.10
C GLY A 432 11.53 -4.18 -9.57
N GLY A 433 10.27 -3.83 -9.30
CA GLY A 433 9.25 -4.81 -8.93
C GLY A 433 8.31 -5.07 -10.08
N GLY A 434 8.16 -6.25 -10.52
CA GLY A 434 7.11 -6.86 -11.30
C GLY A 434 6.20 -6.09 -12.25
N ALA A 435 6.30 -4.76 -12.28
CA ALA A 435 5.45 -3.93 -13.14
C ALA A 435 5.59 -4.33 -14.60
N ASP A 436 6.81 -4.47 -15.10
CA ASP A 436 7.08 -4.89 -16.48
C ASP A 436 6.56 -6.30 -16.74
N SER A 437 6.79 -7.22 -15.83
CA SER A 437 6.39 -8.61 -15.99
C SER A 437 4.88 -8.81 -15.82
N TYR A 438 4.22 -8.10 -14.89
CA TYR A 438 2.77 -8.16 -14.77
C TYR A 438 2.08 -7.66 -16.04
N TYR A 439 2.43 -6.47 -16.48
CA TYR A 439 1.78 -5.81 -17.61
C TYR A 439 2.17 -6.38 -18.97
N GLY A 440 3.30 -7.05 -19.06
CA GLY A 440 3.77 -7.70 -20.26
C GLY A 440 3.32 -9.18 -20.32
N HIS A 441 4.26 -10.08 -20.08
CA HIS A 441 4.06 -11.52 -20.25
C HIS A 441 3.07 -12.14 -19.26
N ASN A 442 3.03 -11.65 -18.02
CA ASN A 442 2.23 -12.28 -16.97
C ASN A 442 0.74 -12.02 -17.14
N THR A 443 0.34 -10.87 -17.66
CA THR A 443 -1.09 -10.59 -17.93
C THR A 443 -1.64 -11.51 -19.02
N ALA A 444 -0.89 -11.76 -20.09
CA ALA A 444 -1.33 -12.72 -21.12
C ALA A 444 -1.55 -14.11 -20.54
N ARG A 445 -0.63 -14.60 -19.70
CA ARG A 445 -0.76 -15.91 -19.03
C ARG A 445 -1.90 -15.95 -18.02
N LEU A 446 -2.15 -14.84 -17.32
CA LEU A 446 -3.31 -14.71 -16.46
C LEU A 446 -4.61 -14.89 -17.26
N VAL A 447 -4.72 -14.24 -18.42
CA VAL A 447 -5.87 -14.37 -19.31
C VAL A 447 -6.05 -15.82 -19.79
N GLU A 448 -4.98 -16.46 -20.27
CA GLU A 448 -5.00 -17.87 -20.70
C GLU A 448 -5.45 -18.81 -19.57
N TRP A 449 -4.96 -18.61 -18.37
CA TRP A 449 -5.38 -19.39 -17.21
C TRP A 449 -6.86 -19.22 -16.91
N LEU A 450 -7.37 -17.99 -16.87
CA LEU A 450 -8.78 -17.70 -16.58
C LEU A 450 -9.74 -18.22 -17.65
N GLN A 451 -9.29 -18.38 -18.88
CA GLN A 451 -10.08 -19.02 -19.95
C GLN A 451 -10.22 -20.53 -19.76
N GLN A 452 -9.30 -21.16 -19.02
CA GLN A 452 -9.24 -22.61 -18.83
C GLN A 452 -9.75 -23.06 -17.45
N ASP A 453 -9.61 -22.20 -16.43
CA ASP A 453 -9.95 -22.53 -15.04
C ASP A 453 -11.16 -21.69 -14.58
N THR A 454 -12.34 -22.27 -14.73
CA THR A 454 -13.61 -21.60 -14.44
C THR A 454 -13.92 -21.47 -12.95
N ARG A 455 -13.06 -22.01 -12.07
CA ARG A 455 -13.14 -21.80 -10.61
C ARG A 455 -12.92 -20.34 -10.22
N PHE A 456 -12.24 -19.58 -11.06
CA PHE A 456 -11.81 -18.21 -10.79
C PHE A 456 -12.39 -17.20 -11.79
N GLU A 457 -12.63 -15.98 -11.31
CA GLU A 457 -13.06 -14.90 -12.18
C GLU A 457 -12.39 -13.58 -11.76
N LEU A 458 -11.66 -12.97 -12.70
CA LEU A 458 -11.20 -11.61 -12.56
C LEU A 458 -12.36 -10.65 -12.85
N THR A 459 -12.67 -9.77 -11.90
CA THR A 459 -13.76 -8.80 -12.01
C THR A 459 -13.35 -7.46 -11.41
N THR A 460 -13.97 -6.37 -11.86
CA THR A 460 -13.81 -5.08 -11.18
C THR A 460 -14.56 -5.09 -9.84
N VAL A 461 -14.17 -4.21 -8.92
CA VAL A 461 -14.89 -4.04 -7.64
C VAL A 461 -16.34 -3.64 -7.89
N GLU A 462 -16.56 -2.75 -8.85
CA GLU A 462 -17.88 -2.25 -9.23
C GLU A 462 -18.79 -3.36 -9.77
N ASP A 463 -18.28 -4.20 -10.70
CA ASP A 463 -19.02 -5.34 -11.22
C ASP A 463 -19.37 -6.36 -10.13
N TYR A 464 -18.42 -6.63 -9.23
CA TYR A 464 -18.67 -7.53 -8.12
C TYR A 464 -19.75 -7.00 -7.19
N LEU A 465 -19.64 -5.74 -6.73
CA LEU A 465 -20.62 -5.13 -5.82
C LEU A 465 -22.00 -4.98 -6.45
N GLN A 466 -22.09 -4.79 -7.77
CA GLN A 466 -23.36 -4.76 -8.49
C GLN A 466 -24.03 -6.13 -8.52
N ARG A 467 -23.25 -7.20 -8.65
CA ARG A 467 -23.74 -8.59 -8.71
C ARG A 467 -24.06 -9.16 -7.34
N PHE A 468 -23.23 -8.84 -6.35
CA PHE A 468 -23.23 -9.42 -5.01
C PHE A 468 -23.14 -8.32 -3.94
N PRO A 469 -24.16 -7.47 -3.80
CA PRO A 469 -24.14 -6.42 -2.80
C PRO A 469 -24.08 -7.02 -1.39
N PRO A 470 -23.23 -6.47 -0.48
CA PRO A 470 -23.15 -6.97 0.88
C PRO A 470 -24.43 -6.70 1.69
N ASP A 471 -24.71 -7.55 2.67
CA ASP A 471 -25.85 -7.41 3.56
C ASP A 471 -25.67 -6.19 4.49
N LEU A 472 -26.56 -5.21 4.37
CA LEU A 472 -26.55 -3.97 5.17
C LEU A 472 -26.66 -4.22 6.68
N THR A 473 -27.21 -5.35 7.09
CA THR A 473 -27.38 -5.72 8.51
C THR A 473 -26.12 -6.32 9.13
N GLN A 474 -25.19 -6.81 8.30
CA GLN A 474 -23.93 -7.38 8.74
C GLN A 474 -22.86 -6.29 8.80
N VAL A 475 -22.44 -5.95 10.02
CA VAL A 475 -21.38 -4.96 10.25
C VAL A 475 -20.22 -5.66 10.93
N SER A 476 -19.07 -5.63 10.29
CA SER A 476 -17.82 -6.18 10.82
C SER A 476 -16.97 -5.09 11.48
N HIS A 477 -16.07 -5.51 12.34
CA HIS A 477 -15.01 -4.67 12.88
C HIS A 477 -13.72 -4.87 12.11
N ILE A 478 -13.00 -3.79 11.86
CA ILE A 478 -11.68 -3.78 11.23
C ILE A 478 -10.76 -3.02 12.17
N GLU A 479 -9.69 -3.68 12.63
CA GLU A 479 -8.64 -3.04 13.43
C GLU A 479 -8.04 -1.86 12.65
N PRO A 480 -7.88 -0.68 13.25
CA PRO A 480 -7.21 0.42 12.58
C PRO A 480 -5.75 0.09 12.22
N GLY A 481 -5.23 0.73 11.18
CA GLY A 481 -3.82 0.57 10.81
C GLY A 481 -3.54 0.98 9.38
N SER A 482 -2.28 0.78 8.98
CA SER A 482 -1.77 0.99 7.63
C SER A 482 -0.94 -0.20 7.19
N TRP A 483 -0.55 -0.28 5.92
CA TRP A 483 0.33 -1.37 5.46
C TRP A 483 1.71 -1.35 6.15
N ALA A 484 2.15 -0.18 6.63
CA ALA A 484 3.36 -0.07 7.43
C ALA A 484 3.18 -0.75 8.79
N GLY A 485 3.65 -1.99 8.92
CA GLY A 485 3.54 -2.77 10.14
C GLY A 485 2.23 -3.53 10.33
N ALA A 486 1.44 -3.70 9.27
CA ALA A 486 0.15 -4.36 9.32
C ALA A 486 0.17 -5.76 9.98
N ASP A 487 1.20 -6.59 9.73
CA ASP A 487 1.33 -7.90 10.37
C ASP A 487 1.46 -7.83 11.89
N ASN A 488 2.13 -6.80 12.39
CA ASN A 488 2.37 -6.63 13.83
C ASN A 488 1.25 -5.85 14.53
N GLY A 489 0.37 -5.22 13.77
CA GLY A 489 -0.64 -4.28 14.23
C GLY A 489 -0.06 -2.92 14.63
N ASP A 490 -0.81 -1.87 14.31
CA ASP A 490 -0.48 -0.50 14.71
C ASP A 490 -1.77 0.36 14.70
N PRO A 491 -2.75 0.06 15.58
CA PRO A 491 -4.07 0.68 15.53
C PRO A 491 -4.06 2.17 15.87
N GLN A 492 -2.97 2.67 16.43
CA GLN A 492 -2.79 4.09 16.75
C GLN A 492 -1.85 4.81 15.79
N PHE A 493 -1.41 4.16 14.70
CA PHE A 493 -0.50 4.73 13.72
C PHE A 493 0.86 5.19 14.30
N MET A 494 1.35 4.50 15.32
CA MET A 494 2.58 4.85 16.06
C MET A 494 3.82 4.78 15.17
N LYS A 495 3.80 3.99 14.09
CA LYS A 495 4.85 3.98 13.07
C LYS A 495 5.07 5.36 12.42
N TRP A 496 4.05 6.18 12.40
CA TRP A 496 4.05 7.53 11.82
C TRP A 496 4.36 8.62 12.85
N PHE A 497 4.76 8.22 14.08
CA PHE A 497 5.20 9.09 15.16
C PHE A 497 6.70 8.93 15.46
N SER A 498 7.35 8.02 14.84
CA SER A 498 8.75 7.64 14.70
C SER A 498 9.63 7.43 15.91
N ARG A 499 9.29 7.84 17.13
CA ARG A 499 10.21 7.67 18.25
C ARG A 499 9.54 7.61 19.60
N TYR A 500 9.41 6.41 20.11
CA TYR A 500 8.79 6.15 21.41
C TYR A 500 9.76 6.26 22.59
N ASP A 501 11.05 6.26 22.31
CA ASP A 501 12.13 6.18 23.30
C ASP A 501 12.79 7.54 23.60
N ARG A 502 12.31 8.62 22.95
CA ARG A 502 12.87 9.97 23.11
C ARG A 502 11.79 10.97 23.52
N PRO A 503 12.18 11.97 24.34
CA PRO A 503 11.29 13.10 24.69
C PRO A 503 10.82 13.92 23.47
N TYR A 504 11.65 14.00 22.43
CA TYR A 504 11.38 14.67 21.17
C TYR A 504 11.31 13.70 20.02
N SER A 505 10.30 13.83 19.15
CA SER A 505 10.16 13.12 17.91
C SER A 505 9.99 14.10 16.76
N PRO A 506 10.81 14.03 15.68
CA PRO A 506 10.61 14.85 14.48
C PRO A 506 9.21 14.69 13.89
N ASP A 507 8.67 13.48 13.86
CA ASP A 507 7.34 13.22 13.32
C ASP A 507 6.23 13.80 14.22
N LEU A 508 6.33 13.66 15.54
CA LEU A 508 5.40 14.32 16.47
C LEU A 508 5.50 15.84 16.38
N ASN A 509 6.70 16.40 16.20
CA ASN A 509 6.86 17.82 15.92
C ASN A 509 6.08 18.23 14.66
N SER A 510 6.23 17.49 13.57
CA SER A 510 5.53 17.77 12.31
C SER A 510 4.00 17.68 12.48
N TRP A 511 3.48 16.68 13.23
CA TRP A 511 2.05 16.62 13.55
C TRP A 511 1.57 17.80 14.41
N ALA A 512 2.35 18.25 15.39
CA ALA A 512 2.01 19.40 16.20
C ALA A 512 2.00 20.71 15.38
N VAL A 513 2.97 20.88 14.47
CA VAL A 513 3.01 22.02 13.53
C VAL A 513 1.80 21.98 12.59
N LEU A 514 1.52 20.82 12.00
CA LEU A 514 0.39 20.65 11.09
C LEU A 514 -0.94 20.94 11.78
N THR A 515 -1.15 20.45 13.00
CA THR A 515 -2.38 20.70 13.77
C THR A 515 -2.62 22.19 14.01
N ALA A 516 -1.57 22.93 14.33
CA ALA A 516 -1.67 24.40 14.49
C ALA A 516 -1.94 25.12 13.16
N PHE A 517 -1.34 24.65 12.07
CA PHE A 517 -1.57 25.22 10.75
C PHE A 517 -2.99 24.91 10.24
N GLN A 518 -3.49 23.71 10.46
CA GLN A 518 -4.89 23.33 10.17
C GLN A 518 -5.87 24.27 10.86
N ASN A 519 -5.69 24.51 12.16
CA ASN A 519 -6.55 25.44 12.90
C ASN A 519 -6.51 26.84 12.29
N ALA A 520 -5.34 27.38 11.96
CA ALA A 520 -5.20 28.71 11.37
C ALA A 520 -5.96 28.85 10.04
N VAL A 521 -5.82 27.88 9.14
CA VAL A 521 -6.52 27.86 7.84
C VAL A 521 -8.03 27.75 8.05
N HIS A 522 -8.48 26.82 8.88
CA HIS A 522 -9.88 26.58 9.13
C HIS A 522 -10.56 27.78 9.84
N THR A 523 -9.85 28.44 10.75
CA THR A 523 -10.35 29.67 11.40
C THR A 523 -10.59 30.79 10.37
N LEU A 524 -9.64 31.02 9.48
CA LEU A 524 -9.84 32.06 8.47
C LEU A 524 -10.98 31.70 7.51
N GLU A 525 -11.04 30.44 7.08
CA GLU A 525 -12.10 29.98 6.20
C GLU A 525 -13.50 30.14 6.81
N ALA A 526 -13.68 29.74 8.09
CA ALA A 526 -14.95 29.87 8.79
C ALA A 526 -15.38 31.33 9.00
N SER A 527 -14.41 32.23 9.11
CA SER A 527 -14.65 33.63 9.47
C SER A 527 -14.57 34.62 8.28
N ALA A 528 -13.79 34.27 7.24
CA ALA A 528 -13.56 35.07 6.05
C ALA A 528 -13.31 34.20 4.81
N PRO A 529 -14.33 33.45 4.35
CA PRO A 529 -14.17 32.45 3.26
C PRO A 529 -13.71 33.04 1.93
N ASP A 530 -13.97 34.33 1.69
CA ASP A 530 -13.58 35.02 0.46
C ASP A 530 -12.20 35.69 0.54
N HIS A 531 -11.41 35.42 1.58
CA HIS A 531 -10.08 36.03 1.70
C HIS A 531 -9.18 35.61 0.53
N PRO A 532 -8.49 36.60 -0.13
CA PRO A 532 -7.77 36.32 -1.38
C PRO A 532 -6.62 35.32 -1.25
N ASP A 533 -5.98 35.25 -0.09
CA ASP A 533 -4.85 34.35 0.17
C ASP A 533 -5.28 32.96 0.67
N LEU A 534 -6.57 32.76 0.98
CA LEU A 534 -7.08 31.49 1.51
C LEU A 534 -6.85 30.31 0.56
N PRO A 535 -7.10 30.40 -0.76
CA PRO A 535 -6.84 29.29 -1.68
C PRO A 535 -5.37 28.84 -1.70
N ALA A 536 -4.43 29.80 -1.63
CA ALA A 536 -2.99 29.49 -1.57
C ALA A 536 -2.61 28.81 -0.25
N ALA A 537 -3.16 29.25 0.87
CA ALA A 537 -2.93 28.64 2.17
C ALA A 537 -3.54 27.25 2.27
N ILE A 538 -4.76 27.02 1.74
CA ILE A 538 -5.36 25.68 1.63
C ILE A 538 -4.47 24.77 0.80
N ARG A 539 -3.95 25.23 -0.33
CA ARG A 539 -3.03 24.44 -1.15
C ARG A 539 -1.79 23.99 -0.36
N LEU A 540 -1.18 24.89 0.39
CA LEU A 540 -0.04 24.60 1.27
C LEU A 540 -0.42 23.62 2.37
N LEU A 541 -1.61 23.76 2.97
CA LEU A 541 -2.13 22.85 3.98
C LEU A 541 -2.26 21.44 3.43
N LEU A 542 -3.00 21.26 2.34
CA LEU A 542 -3.22 19.94 1.74
C LEU A 542 -1.90 19.30 1.29
N THR A 543 -0.93 20.09 0.84
CA THR A 543 0.42 19.61 0.53
C THR A 543 1.15 19.14 1.79
N ALA A 544 1.04 19.88 2.90
CA ALA A 544 1.68 19.51 4.16
C ALA A 544 1.13 18.21 4.77
N GLU A 545 -0.05 17.78 4.38
CA GLU A 545 -0.70 16.55 4.86
C GLU A 545 -0.20 15.26 4.18
N THR A 546 0.69 15.35 3.18
CA THR A 546 1.20 14.16 2.48
C THR A 546 1.89 13.20 3.43
N SER A 547 1.54 11.91 3.38
CA SER A 547 2.20 10.87 4.18
C SER A 547 3.71 10.79 3.94
N CYS A 548 4.17 11.20 2.76
CA CYS A 548 5.57 11.11 2.36
C CYS A 548 6.51 11.91 3.28
N TYR A 549 6.03 12.95 3.95
CA TYR A 549 6.85 13.71 4.88
C TYR A 549 7.12 12.97 6.18
N TRP A 550 6.32 11.95 6.51
CA TRP A 550 6.51 11.05 7.65
C TRP A 550 7.07 9.67 7.26
N TYR A 551 6.88 9.25 6.01
CA TYR A 551 7.36 7.95 5.54
C TYR A 551 8.88 7.79 5.69
N TRP A 552 9.63 8.84 5.41
CA TRP A 552 11.08 8.92 5.51
C TRP A 552 11.54 9.34 6.90
N THR A 553 11.00 8.72 7.90
CA THR A 553 11.19 8.95 9.34
C THR A 553 12.60 9.43 9.72
N GLY A 554 12.68 10.61 10.37
CA GLY A 554 13.90 11.18 10.89
C GLY A 554 14.87 11.74 9.83
N GLN A 555 14.41 11.89 8.59
CA GLN A 555 15.15 12.60 7.57
C GLN A 555 14.78 14.09 7.59
N HIS A 556 15.68 14.91 8.11
CA HIS A 556 15.46 16.36 8.32
C HIS A 556 14.90 17.10 7.10
N GLY A 557 15.33 16.72 5.88
CA GLY A 557 14.83 17.35 4.64
C GLY A 557 13.33 17.15 4.42
N TRP A 558 12.80 16.00 4.82
CA TRP A 558 11.36 15.71 4.74
C TRP A 558 10.57 16.32 5.90
N ASP A 559 11.05 16.21 7.14
CA ASP A 559 10.42 16.79 8.33
C ASP A 559 10.29 18.32 8.19
N GLN A 560 11.27 18.97 7.57
CA GLN A 560 11.30 20.40 7.32
C GLN A 560 10.19 20.89 6.38
N GLN A 561 9.65 20.02 5.49
CA GLN A 561 8.64 20.44 4.50
C GLN A 561 7.31 20.82 5.13
N VAL A 562 6.89 20.12 6.18
CA VAL A 562 5.67 20.49 6.94
C VAL A 562 5.83 21.89 7.53
N THR A 563 6.96 22.14 8.19
CA THR A 563 7.28 23.47 8.75
C THR A 563 7.34 24.56 7.68
N ASN A 564 7.97 24.28 6.54
CA ASN A 564 8.07 25.26 5.44
C ASN A 564 6.67 25.63 4.90
N ALA A 565 5.82 24.66 4.66
CA ALA A 565 4.45 24.89 4.18
C ALA A 565 3.63 25.67 5.22
N ALA A 566 3.73 25.29 6.50
CA ALA A 566 3.03 25.98 7.59
C ALA A 566 3.51 27.44 7.73
N ASN A 567 4.81 27.70 7.73
CA ASN A 567 5.36 29.04 7.85
C ASN A 567 4.96 29.94 6.66
N LEU A 568 4.99 29.40 5.44
CA LEU A 568 4.53 30.12 4.24
C LEU A 568 3.04 30.44 4.33
N GLY A 569 2.22 29.45 4.66
CA GLY A 569 0.78 29.62 4.78
C GLY A 569 0.40 30.60 5.90
N LEU A 570 0.99 30.47 7.07
CA LEU A 570 0.78 31.38 8.18
C LEU A 570 1.23 32.81 7.84
N GLY A 571 2.33 32.96 7.08
CA GLY A 571 2.78 34.27 6.58
C GLY A 571 1.73 34.98 5.73
N LEU A 572 1.00 34.23 4.90
CA LEU A 572 -0.12 34.75 4.09
C LEU A 572 -1.33 35.13 4.95
N LEU A 573 -1.64 34.33 5.96
CA LEU A 573 -2.88 34.45 6.75
C LEU A 573 -2.74 35.42 7.95
N LYS A 574 -1.52 35.66 8.44
CA LYS A 574 -1.28 36.37 9.71
C LYS A 574 -2.00 37.72 9.85
N PRO A 575 -2.01 38.62 8.88
CA PRO A 575 -2.69 39.93 9.05
C PRO A 575 -4.20 39.77 9.28
N ALA A 576 -4.82 38.81 8.58
CA ALA A 576 -6.25 38.53 8.72
C ALA A 576 -6.55 37.84 10.06
N LEU A 577 -5.74 36.86 10.46
CA LEU A 577 -5.88 36.15 11.74
C LEU A 577 -5.68 37.12 12.93
N ASP A 578 -4.67 37.98 12.90
CA ASP A 578 -4.45 38.98 13.93
C ASP A 578 -5.68 39.92 14.09
N THR A 579 -6.33 40.27 12.98
CA THR A 579 -7.56 41.05 12.97
C THR A 579 -8.73 40.26 13.56
N LEU A 580 -8.90 39.01 13.21
CA LEU A 580 -9.96 38.15 13.76
C LEU A 580 -9.81 37.96 15.26
N VAL A 581 -8.60 37.69 15.73
CA VAL A 581 -8.30 37.56 17.16
C VAL A 581 -8.60 38.88 17.89
N ALA A 582 -8.16 40.04 17.37
CA ALA A 582 -8.38 41.34 17.97
C ALA A 582 -9.86 41.76 18.04
N THR A 583 -10.63 41.43 17.00
CA THR A 583 -12.05 41.81 16.91
C THR A 583 -13.01 40.78 17.53
N GLY A 584 -12.50 39.56 17.88
CA GLY A 584 -13.32 38.52 18.47
C GLY A 584 -14.29 37.84 17.52
N HIS A 585 -14.02 37.88 16.22
CA HIS A 585 -14.88 37.27 15.17
C HIS A 585 -14.53 35.83 14.84
N ASP A 586 -13.73 35.17 15.66
CA ASP A 586 -13.45 33.76 15.51
C ASP A 586 -14.70 32.93 15.70
N ARG A 587 -14.98 32.01 14.73
CA ARG A 587 -16.13 31.09 14.71
C ARG A 587 -15.70 29.62 14.67
N GLN A 588 -14.41 29.37 14.57
CA GLN A 588 -13.85 28.02 14.52
C GLN A 588 -13.52 27.54 15.92
N GLY A 589 -13.86 26.31 16.24
CA GLY A 589 -13.40 25.68 17.47
C GLY A 589 -11.97 25.12 17.32
N PRO A 590 -11.36 24.70 18.44
CA PRO A 590 -10.03 24.14 18.44
C PRO A 590 -9.87 22.96 17.47
N THR A 591 -8.73 22.83 16.83
CA THR A 591 -8.35 21.63 16.08
C THR A 591 -7.73 20.64 17.04
N ILE A 592 -8.25 19.39 17.03
CA ILE A 592 -7.84 18.31 17.89
C ILE A 592 -7.23 17.21 17.02
N PHE A 593 -5.93 16.94 17.17
CA PHE A 593 -5.28 15.79 16.58
C PHE A 593 -5.82 14.52 17.23
N PRO A 594 -6.06 13.42 16.49
CA PRO A 594 -6.56 12.18 17.06
C PRO A 594 -5.74 11.70 18.25
N PRO A 595 -6.38 11.40 19.39
CA PRO A 595 -5.67 11.00 20.60
C PRO A 595 -4.99 9.63 20.42
N TRP A 596 -3.86 9.47 21.10
CA TRP A 596 -3.21 8.17 21.24
C TRP A 596 -2.97 7.83 22.70
N VAL A 597 -2.80 6.54 23.00
CA VAL A 597 -2.63 6.03 24.35
C VAL A 597 -1.32 5.28 24.47
N THR A 598 -0.57 5.55 25.56
CA THR A 598 0.64 4.81 25.89
C THR A 598 0.57 4.23 27.30
N PRO A 599 0.91 2.94 27.49
CA PRO A 599 1.07 1.92 26.46
C PRO A 599 -0.26 1.62 25.74
N GLU A 600 -0.17 1.07 24.54
CA GLU A 600 -1.34 0.71 23.72
C GLU A 600 -2.31 -0.27 24.41
N ASN A 601 -1.78 -1.12 25.29
CA ASN A 601 -2.54 -2.06 26.12
C ASN A 601 -2.35 -1.74 27.61
N PRO A 602 -3.00 -0.70 28.14
CA PRO A 602 -2.92 -0.38 29.56
C PRO A 602 -3.47 -1.52 30.41
N GLY A 603 -2.79 -1.82 31.52
CA GLY A 603 -3.18 -2.91 32.43
C GLY A 603 -2.44 -4.22 32.23
N GLY A 604 -1.60 -4.32 31.17
CA GLY A 604 -0.63 -5.40 31.00
C GLY A 604 -1.23 -6.79 30.96
N GLN A 605 -1.95 -7.13 29.88
CA GLN A 605 -2.36 -8.52 29.64
C GLN A 605 -1.23 -9.30 28.98
N ARG A 606 -1.08 -10.56 29.40
CA ARG A 606 -0.19 -11.52 28.73
C ARG A 606 -0.88 -12.12 27.53
N TRP A 607 -0.24 -12.00 26.37
CA TRP A 607 -0.69 -12.58 25.13
C TRP A 607 0.23 -13.70 24.69
N GLY A 608 -0.29 -14.89 24.51
CA GLY A 608 0.41 -16.03 23.93
C GLY A 608 1.74 -16.43 24.59
N GLN A 609 2.40 -17.43 24.04
CA GLN A 609 3.72 -17.86 24.53
C GLN A 609 4.79 -16.86 24.08
N GLY A 610 5.47 -16.22 25.03
CA GLY A 610 6.62 -15.34 24.78
C GLY A 610 6.32 -13.91 24.39
N CYS A 611 5.08 -13.56 24.08
CA CYS A 611 4.67 -12.20 23.71
C CYS A 611 4.35 -11.32 24.92
N LEU A 612 5.15 -11.43 25.97
CA LEU A 612 4.95 -10.68 27.19
C LEU A 612 5.70 -9.38 27.14
N ARG A 613 4.99 -8.27 27.08
CA ARG A 613 5.48 -7.02 27.63
C ARG A 613 4.76 -6.74 28.93
N ASP A 614 5.48 -6.63 30.04
CA ASP A 614 4.95 -6.02 31.24
C ASP A 614 4.70 -4.54 30.90
N ALA A 615 3.49 -4.26 30.42
CA ALA A 615 3.08 -2.89 30.20
C ALA A 615 2.83 -2.24 31.59
N PRO A 616 3.18 -0.97 31.78
CA PRO A 616 2.76 -0.23 32.98
C PRO A 616 1.24 -0.36 33.13
N ARG A 617 0.77 -0.57 34.33
CA ARG A 617 -0.67 -0.67 34.61
C ARG A 617 -1.41 0.63 34.32
N GLN A 618 -0.72 1.77 34.40
CA GLN A 618 -1.30 3.10 34.13
C GLN A 618 -1.18 3.44 32.65
N GLY A 619 -2.29 3.71 32.00
CA GLY A 619 -2.34 4.29 30.66
C GLY A 619 -2.35 5.80 30.71
N VAL A 620 -1.78 6.44 29.70
CA VAL A 620 -1.82 7.88 29.51
C VAL A 620 -2.39 8.19 28.13
N ALA A 621 -3.45 8.97 28.07
CA ALA A 621 -3.96 9.53 26.83
C ALA A 621 -3.20 10.82 26.50
N HIS A 622 -2.81 10.96 25.23
CA HIS A 622 -2.06 12.10 24.68
C HIS A 622 -2.85 12.76 23.57
N ALA A 623 -2.69 14.06 23.39
CA ALA A 623 -3.24 14.81 22.26
C ALA A 623 -2.47 16.09 21.95
N PHE A 624 -2.55 16.51 20.68
CA PHE A 624 -2.26 17.88 20.28
C PHE A 624 -3.57 18.65 20.09
N VAL A 625 -3.64 19.86 20.62
CA VAL A 625 -4.77 20.75 20.43
C VAL A 625 -4.27 22.15 20.12
N ALA A 626 -4.85 22.79 19.11
CA ALA A 626 -4.47 24.12 18.69
C ALA A 626 -5.70 25.01 18.47
N ASP A 627 -5.54 26.29 18.84
CA ASP A 627 -6.52 27.32 18.54
C ASP A 627 -5.85 28.70 18.46
N VAL A 628 -6.16 29.46 17.39
CA VAL A 628 -5.57 30.81 17.17
C VAL A 628 -5.95 31.82 18.24
N CYS A 629 -7.11 31.67 18.88
CA CYS A 629 -7.56 32.53 19.98
C CYS A 629 -7.11 32.04 21.36
N GLY A 630 -6.46 30.85 21.38
CA GLY A 630 -5.99 30.17 22.58
C GLY A 630 -7.08 29.37 23.28
N LEU A 631 -6.64 28.33 24.00
CA LEU A 631 -7.50 27.35 24.65
C LEU A 631 -7.98 27.83 26.03
N SER A 632 -9.21 27.52 26.38
CA SER A 632 -9.79 27.75 27.71
C SER A 632 -9.96 26.46 28.50
N ARG A 633 -10.27 25.34 27.80
CA ARG A 633 -10.51 24.03 28.41
C ARG A 633 -10.21 22.91 27.42
N VAL A 634 -9.55 21.86 27.91
CA VAL A 634 -9.36 20.60 27.18
C VAL A 634 -9.65 19.45 28.14
N GLU A 635 -10.60 18.60 27.79
CA GLU A 635 -11.05 17.49 28.60
C GLU A 635 -11.03 16.17 27.80
N LEU A 636 -10.59 15.12 28.46
CA LEU A 636 -10.81 13.75 28.03
C LEU A 636 -12.16 13.27 28.58
N VAL A 637 -13.09 12.94 27.70
CA VAL A 637 -14.42 12.47 28.05
C VAL A 637 -14.47 10.97 27.91
N LEU A 638 -14.71 10.27 29.02
CA LEU A 638 -14.80 8.81 29.07
C LEU A 638 -16.24 8.38 29.17
N ARG A 639 -16.69 7.48 28.31
CA ARG A 639 -18.03 6.84 28.39
C ARG A 639 -17.86 5.37 28.74
N THR A 640 -18.39 4.99 29.90
CA THR A 640 -18.36 3.64 30.44
C THR A 640 -19.79 3.13 30.63
N ALA A 641 -19.94 1.86 31.00
CA ALA A 641 -21.25 1.29 31.39
C ALA A 641 -21.92 2.02 32.56
N THR A 642 -21.15 2.73 33.40
CA THR A 642 -21.63 3.45 34.57
C THR A 642 -21.93 4.92 34.31
N GLY A 643 -21.64 5.44 33.15
CA GLY A 643 -21.90 6.83 32.76
C GLY A 643 -20.70 7.54 32.11
N GLU A 644 -20.82 8.87 31.97
CA GLU A 644 -19.78 9.74 31.42
C GLU A 644 -18.95 10.36 32.55
N GLN A 645 -17.64 10.32 32.39
CA GLN A 645 -16.66 10.97 33.26
C GLN A 645 -15.82 11.93 32.42
N ARG A 646 -15.54 13.12 33.00
CA ARG A 646 -14.69 14.14 32.37
C ARG A 646 -13.41 14.32 33.17
N LEU A 647 -12.29 14.25 32.49
CA LEU A 647 -10.95 14.43 33.06
C LEU A 647 -10.31 15.66 32.42
N THR A 648 -9.99 16.68 33.20
CA THR A 648 -9.22 17.83 32.71
C THR A 648 -7.84 17.34 32.31
N MET A 649 -7.43 17.60 31.07
CA MET A 649 -6.12 17.24 30.57
C MET A 649 -5.06 18.25 31.05
N HIS A 650 -3.89 17.73 31.39
CA HIS A 650 -2.74 18.55 31.75
C HIS A 650 -2.10 19.15 30.50
N ASN A 651 -1.99 20.47 30.46
CA ASN A 651 -1.32 21.22 29.39
C ASN A 651 0.18 21.32 29.66
N HIS A 652 1.01 20.79 28.75
CA HIS A 652 2.47 20.90 28.79
C HIS A 652 2.99 22.13 28.00
N GLY A 653 2.10 22.91 27.39
CA GLY A 653 2.44 24.00 26.50
C GLY A 653 2.71 23.55 25.07
N PRO A 654 3.20 24.45 24.21
CA PRO A 654 3.54 24.13 22.82
C PRO A 654 4.53 22.98 22.74
N TYR A 655 4.27 22.01 21.84
CA TYR A 655 5.20 20.90 21.64
C TYR A 655 6.56 21.42 21.15
N PRO A 656 7.69 20.86 21.63
CA PRO A 656 9.02 21.29 21.22
C PRO A 656 9.19 21.26 19.70
N CYS A 657 9.81 22.31 19.16
CA CYS A 657 10.03 22.46 17.72
C CYS A 657 11.51 22.72 17.42
N GLU A 658 12.14 21.81 16.67
CA GLU A 658 13.52 21.94 16.19
C GLU A 658 13.61 22.42 14.74
N THR A 659 12.48 22.46 14.01
CA THR A 659 12.43 22.82 12.59
C THR A 659 12.26 24.33 12.35
N GLY A 660 12.04 25.13 13.41
CA GLY A 660 11.82 26.56 13.29
C GLY A 660 10.42 26.95 12.83
N ALA A 661 9.40 26.14 13.14
CA ALA A 661 8.02 26.49 12.89
C ALA A 661 7.59 27.71 13.72
N ALA A 662 6.78 28.58 13.10
CA ALA A 662 6.26 29.77 13.74
C ALA A 662 5.30 29.45 14.90
N VAL A 663 4.57 28.34 14.78
CA VAL A 663 3.62 27.84 15.78
C VAL A 663 3.65 26.32 15.85
N THR A 664 3.34 25.79 17.02
CA THR A 664 3.04 24.37 17.25
C THR A 664 1.80 24.24 18.11
N ALA A 665 1.10 23.12 18.03
CA ALA A 665 -0.01 22.83 18.91
C ALA A 665 0.46 22.61 20.34
N ASP A 666 -0.41 22.90 21.29
CA ASP A 666 -0.20 22.55 22.70
C ASP A 666 -0.35 21.02 22.88
N TYR A 667 0.53 20.47 23.70
CA TYR A 667 0.55 19.06 24.05
C TYR A 667 -0.16 18.81 25.37
N PHE A 668 -1.10 17.85 25.35
CA PHE A 668 -1.94 17.51 26.50
C PHE A 668 -1.82 16.04 26.86
N THR A 669 -1.94 15.76 28.18
CA THR A 669 -2.00 14.37 28.69
C THR A 669 -3.08 14.22 29.76
N ALA A 670 -3.63 13.00 29.88
CA ALA A 670 -4.48 12.61 30.98
C ALA A 670 -4.26 11.16 31.37
N ASP A 671 -4.24 10.87 32.66
CA ASP A 671 -4.17 9.50 33.17
C ASP A 671 -5.49 8.77 32.93
N LEU A 672 -5.41 7.54 32.43
CA LEU A 672 -6.58 6.70 32.19
C LEU A 672 -6.89 5.82 33.44
N PRO A 673 -8.16 5.68 33.83
CA PRO A 673 -8.57 4.85 34.97
C PRO A 673 -8.40 3.35 34.64
N ILE A 674 -7.55 2.66 35.38
CA ILE A 674 -7.34 1.22 35.29
C ILE A 674 -8.57 0.46 35.78
N GLY A 675 -8.84 -0.72 35.18
CA GLY A 675 -9.96 -1.57 35.59
C GLY A 675 -11.32 -1.06 35.15
N ALA A 676 -11.39 -0.04 34.29
CA ALA A 676 -12.65 0.49 33.77
C ALA A 676 -13.30 -0.40 32.70
N GLY A 677 -12.57 -1.41 32.20
CA GLY A 677 -13.07 -2.33 31.19
C GLY A 677 -13.16 -1.66 29.79
N ASP A 678 -14.26 -1.91 29.08
CA ASP A 678 -14.51 -1.34 27.75
C ASP A 678 -14.95 0.12 27.88
N VAL A 679 -14.16 1.04 27.34
CA VAL A 679 -14.35 2.48 27.44
C VAL A 679 -14.38 3.09 26.03
N ARG A 680 -15.38 3.93 25.77
CA ARG A 680 -15.36 4.85 24.64
C ARG A 680 -14.88 6.20 25.12
N TYR A 681 -14.07 6.91 24.33
CA TYR A 681 -13.55 8.20 24.76
C TYR A 681 -13.35 9.16 23.58
N PHE A 682 -13.38 10.42 23.87
CA PHE A 682 -13.04 11.49 22.93
C PHE A 682 -12.49 12.71 23.70
N ILE A 683 -11.86 13.61 22.97
CA ILE A 683 -11.43 14.89 23.55
C ILE A 683 -12.44 15.97 23.18
N GLU A 684 -12.82 16.76 24.17
CA GLU A 684 -13.59 17.99 23.99
C GLU A 684 -12.70 19.18 24.36
N ALA A 685 -12.57 20.12 23.43
CA ALA A 685 -11.77 21.33 23.64
C ALA A 685 -12.61 22.58 23.40
N GLN A 686 -12.37 23.61 24.19
CA GLN A 686 -12.99 24.93 24.06
C GLN A 686 -11.93 26.02 23.97
N ASP A 687 -12.10 26.94 23.05
CA ASP A 687 -11.28 28.15 22.94
C ASP A 687 -11.67 29.25 23.96
N ARG A 688 -10.96 30.35 23.93
CA ARG A 688 -11.28 31.51 24.79
C ARG A 688 -12.48 32.32 24.31
N ARG A 689 -13.04 32.03 23.15
CA ARG A 689 -14.25 32.68 22.60
C ARG A 689 -15.50 31.85 22.88
N GLY A 690 -15.35 30.62 23.37
CA GLY A 690 -16.45 29.73 23.71
C GLY A 690 -16.81 28.73 22.60
N ASN A 691 -16.07 28.73 21.46
CA ASN A 691 -16.26 27.72 20.44
C ASN A 691 -15.77 26.35 20.96
N VAL A 692 -16.53 25.29 20.68
CA VAL A 692 -16.26 23.94 21.18
C VAL A 692 -16.06 22.99 20.01
N SER A 693 -15.01 22.19 20.09
CA SER A 693 -14.78 21.05 19.19
C SER A 693 -14.76 19.73 19.96
N ARG A 694 -15.16 18.67 19.29
CA ARG A 694 -15.05 17.29 19.75
C ARG A 694 -14.24 16.47 18.77
N GLY A 695 -13.26 15.74 19.30
CA GLY A 695 -12.54 14.75 18.54
C GLY A 695 -13.41 13.53 18.21
N ALA A 696 -12.89 12.61 17.41
CA ALA A 696 -13.54 11.37 17.09
C ALA A 696 -13.78 10.51 18.35
N LEU A 697 -14.84 9.72 18.33
CA LEU A 697 -15.12 8.73 19.36
C LEU A 697 -14.24 7.51 19.15
N GLU A 698 -13.35 7.27 20.10
CA GLU A 698 -12.41 6.16 20.12
C GLU A 698 -12.87 5.10 21.12
N ARG A 699 -12.28 3.89 21.06
CA ARG A 699 -12.58 2.80 21.95
C ARG A 699 -11.30 2.15 22.48
N ILE A 700 -11.26 1.80 23.75
CA ILE A 700 -10.15 1.10 24.40
C ILE A 700 -10.67 0.20 25.52
N PHE A 701 -10.00 -0.92 25.74
CA PHE A 701 -10.21 -1.75 26.92
C PHE A 701 -9.07 -1.47 27.92
N LEU A 702 -9.47 -1.04 29.13
CA LEU A 702 -8.58 -0.72 30.26
C LEU A 702 -8.69 -1.86 31.28
N ALA A 703 -7.70 -2.78 31.28
CA ALA A 703 -7.67 -3.98 32.13
C ALA A 703 -7.44 -3.68 33.61
#